data_ff9ad3b686eca65add4b15e5f280d1f9
#
_entry.id   ff9ad3b686eca65add4b15e5f280d1f9
#
_cell.length_a   1.000
_cell.length_b   1.000
_cell.length_c   1.000
_cell.angle_alpha   90.00
_cell.angle_beta   90.00
_cell.angle_gamma   90.00
#
_symmetry.space_group_name_H-M   'P 1'
#
loop_
_entity.id
_entity.type
_entity.pdbx_description
1 polymer ?
#
loop_
_entity_poly.entity_id
_entity_poly.type
_entity_poly.pdbx_seq_one_letter_code
_entity_poly.pdbx_strand_id
1 'polypeptide(L)'
;MSENNSKERKKLSLSSGKLTLKSNLSPNKIPSSVTTTSRSGRNTVQVEVKRSKRYFDNKSLSKNDQNGVNTTLSAEQIAKRSKELKEGLARTAALAENETYNSRDNLDLKNSIKKDQINSNEQIVNNDIPLLDTKKNLYEDKKPEDTKFSKKSSNKDIFKDNTKRVTLNKGYDKKREGKLTIARALDSENVRFRSLASIKRRREKVKLQSEDITPSVKQIRDVTIPDTIVVSELANRMSEKTADVVRELMKNGIMATAAQVIDADTAELITNEFGHKVKRVSESDVELDLVNNKEKSKNLVSRPPVVTIMGHVDHGKTSLLDALRKTNVVNSEAGGITQHIGAYQIKTKNGNLISFIDTPGHEAFSEMRARGANITDIVILVVAADDGIKQQTIEAINHAKSAKVPIIVAINKCDKPDIDPQKVKNELLKYELIPEDMGGEIQCINVSALKKLGLDQLIESIELQAEILELKSDPDCPALGVVIESKIEKGKGSVITLLVQSGTIRVGDIIVVGSENGKVRALINDLGERVVEAKPSCPIEVLGLSGTPMAGDIANVVESESKAREVAEYRSRKFKEKEAALSSRGTVEQMLANIQSGDVTELPVVIKTDVHGSLEAIKVALNKLGDDKTKVKILSGSVGPINESDISLAVASSALVFGFNVRAIPQAREIAKRDMVEIRYHSIIYELLEDAKNGLSGMLDPDLQEEFIGYAEIKQVFNITNHGKIAGCFVTEGVIKRGCSFRLLRENTVVHEGKLKTLQRFKDEVKDVKFGLECGMGLENYSDIKVGDVMECFEVKEIKKTL
;
A
#
# COMPACT_ATOMS: atom_id res chain seq x y z
N MET A 1 1.17 -45.33 -50.50
CA MET A 1 1.35 -46.62 -49.81
C MET A 1 2.31 -46.31 -48.69
N SER A 2 1.75 -46.11 -47.61
CA SER A 2 1.63 -46.85 -46.34
C SER A 2 2.86 -46.59 -45.46
N GLU A 3 2.87 -46.30 -44.24
CA GLU A 3 1.88 -46.28 -43.19
C GLU A 3 2.56 -45.66 -41.95
N ASN A 4 1.78 -44.94 -41.21
CA ASN A 4 2.00 -44.39 -39.91
C ASN A 4 2.64 -45.36 -38.88
N ASN A 5 3.49 -44.81 -38.04
CA ASN A 5 3.50 -45.17 -36.63
C ASN A 5 4.05 -44.04 -35.78
N SER A 6 3.11 -43.24 -35.29
CA SER A 6 3.33 -42.26 -34.24
C SER A 6 3.33 -42.94 -32.86
N LYS A 7 4.47 -43.02 -32.20
CA LYS A 7 4.57 -43.34 -30.78
C LYS A 7 4.30 -42.09 -29.95
N GLU A 8 3.09 -42.01 -29.39
CA GLU A 8 2.75 -41.07 -28.35
C GLU A 8 3.63 -41.23 -27.10
N ARG A 9 4.42 -40.21 -26.81
CA ARG A 9 5.03 -40.04 -25.49
C ARG A 9 4.01 -39.42 -24.55
N LYS A 10 3.45 -40.21 -23.64
CA LYS A 10 2.62 -39.73 -22.52
C LYS A 10 3.47 -38.84 -21.61
N LYS A 11 3.17 -37.55 -21.60
CA LYS A 11 3.61 -36.63 -20.55
C LYS A 11 2.77 -36.93 -19.30
N LEU A 12 3.41 -37.35 -18.23
CA LEU A 12 2.84 -37.37 -16.88
C LEU A 12 2.74 -35.96 -16.37
N SER A 13 1.53 -35.41 -16.33
CA SER A 13 1.23 -34.19 -15.57
C SER A 13 0.81 -34.61 -14.17
N LEU A 14 1.58 -34.21 -13.18
CA LEU A 14 1.17 -34.24 -11.78
C LEU A 14 0.09 -33.18 -11.58
N SER A 15 -1.16 -33.59 -11.59
CA SER A 15 -2.26 -32.77 -11.11
C SER A 15 -2.37 -32.87 -9.59
N SER A 16 -2.49 -31.73 -8.94
CA SER A 16 -2.78 -31.55 -7.52
C SER A 16 -3.81 -32.57 -7.01
N GLY A 17 -3.38 -33.46 -6.14
CA GLY A 17 -4.22 -34.51 -5.58
C GLY A 17 -5.27 -33.98 -4.63
N LYS A 18 -6.50 -33.89 -5.11
CA LYS A 18 -7.68 -33.98 -4.25
C LYS A 18 -7.87 -35.43 -3.89
N LEU A 19 -7.62 -35.79 -2.64
CA LEU A 19 -8.00 -37.07 -2.06
C LEU A 19 -9.52 -37.23 -2.09
N THR A 20 -10.06 -37.91 -3.10
CA THR A 20 -11.42 -38.43 -3.12
C THR A 20 -11.44 -39.86 -2.60
N LEU A 21 -11.90 -40.03 -1.38
CA LEU A 21 -12.26 -41.33 -0.87
C LEU A 21 -13.54 -41.82 -1.58
N LYS A 22 -13.40 -42.78 -2.48
CA LYS A 22 -14.54 -43.58 -2.98
C LYS A 22 -14.92 -44.59 -1.90
N SER A 23 -15.98 -44.33 -1.15
CA SER A 23 -16.64 -45.34 -0.32
C SER A 23 -17.86 -45.88 -1.07
N ASN A 24 -17.79 -47.15 -1.49
CA ASN A 24 -18.97 -47.91 -1.86
C ASN A 24 -19.67 -48.37 -0.58
N LEU A 25 -20.55 -47.52 -0.04
CA LEU A 25 -21.45 -47.88 1.04
C LEU A 25 -22.77 -47.12 0.90
N SER A 26 -23.85 -47.85 0.99
CA SER A 26 -25.24 -47.40 0.91
C SER A 26 -25.57 -46.30 1.94
N PRO A 27 -26.63 -45.46 1.71
CA PRO A 27 -26.76 -44.13 2.30
C PRO A 27 -27.18 -44.03 3.77
N ASN A 28 -27.06 -45.07 4.59
CA ASN A 28 -27.67 -45.03 5.91
C ASN A 28 -26.79 -45.27 7.14
N LYS A 29 -25.47 -45.15 7.05
CA LYS A 29 -24.61 -45.12 8.27
C LYS A 29 -23.33 -44.34 8.00
N ILE A 30 -23.27 -43.13 8.46
CA ILE A 30 -22.03 -42.33 8.52
C ILE A 30 -21.56 -42.32 9.98
N PRO A 31 -20.33 -42.78 10.29
CA PRO A 31 -19.78 -42.70 11.64
C PRO A 31 -19.42 -41.25 12.01
N SER A 32 -19.72 -40.89 13.23
CA SER A 32 -19.57 -39.54 13.79
C SER A 32 -18.14 -39.18 14.24
N SER A 33 -17.14 -40.05 14.05
CA SER A 33 -15.76 -39.79 14.49
C SER A 33 -14.74 -40.47 13.55
N VAL A 34 -13.69 -39.74 13.18
CA VAL A 34 -12.53 -40.24 12.45
C VAL A 34 -11.31 -40.16 13.37
N THR A 35 -10.72 -41.31 13.70
CA THR A 35 -9.47 -41.40 14.47
C THR A 35 -8.31 -41.54 13.53
N THR A 36 -7.37 -40.60 13.52
CA THR A 36 -6.09 -40.73 12.82
C THR A 36 -4.98 -41.09 13.82
N THR A 37 -4.36 -42.27 13.64
CA THR A 37 -3.21 -42.68 14.44
C THR A 37 -1.90 -42.25 13.75
N SER A 38 -1.11 -41.41 14.37
CA SER A 38 0.26 -41.17 13.94
C SER A 38 1.24 -42.20 14.50
N ARG A 39 2.23 -42.57 13.70
CA ARG A 39 3.18 -43.71 13.92
C ARG A 39 4.29 -43.44 14.93
N SER A 40 4.22 -42.38 15.72
CA SER A 40 5.13 -42.12 16.85
C SER A 40 4.32 -42.06 18.13
N GLY A 41 4.37 -43.13 18.90
CA GLY A 41 3.59 -43.27 20.12
C GLY A 41 3.90 -42.20 21.18
N ARG A 42 2.98 -41.33 21.37
CA ARG A 42 2.55 -40.70 22.61
C ARG A 42 1.66 -39.51 22.25
N ASN A 43 0.45 -39.53 22.82
CA ASN A 43 -0.64 -38.54 22.79
C ASN A 43 -1.62 -38.67 21.61
N THR A 44 -2.76 -39.26 21.88
CA THR A 44 -3.98 -39.22 21.07
C THR A 44 -4.72 -37.94 21.39
N VAL A 45 -4.93 -37.09 20.38
CA VAL A 45 -5.81 -35.92 20.46
C VAL A 45 -7.13 -36.28 19.78
N GLN A 46 -8.24 -36.25 20.52
CA GLN A 46 -9.58 -36.42 19.98
C GLN A 46 -10.11 -35.05 19.53
N VAL A 47 -10.39 -34.91 18.23
CA VAL A 47 -10.97 -33.68 17.66
C VAL A 47 -12.41 -33.99 17.24
N GLU A 48 -13.36 -33.39 17.92
CA GLU A 48 -14.79 -33.45 17.58
C GLU A 48 -15.16 -32.25 16.69
N VAL A 49 -15.49 -32.50 15.42
CA VAL A 49 -15.90 -31.46 14.48
C VAL A 49 -17.41 -31.41 14.39
N LYS A 50 -18.02 -30.39 15.05
CA LYS A 50 -19.45 -30.05 14.85
C LYS A 50 -19.61 -29.21 13.58
N ARG A 51 -20.20 -29.82 12.53
CA ARG A 51 -20.63 -29.08 11.33
C ARG A 51 -22.07 -28.63 11.47
N SER A 52 -22.32 -27.32 11.46
CA SER A 52 -23.66 -26.77 11.29
C SER A 52 -24.07 -26.85 9.80
N LYS A 53 -25.16 -27.56 9.51
CA LYS A 53 -25.75 -27.60 8.17
C LYS A 53 -26.50 -26.29 7.91
N ARG A 54 -26.03 -25.49 6.94
CA ARG A 54 -26.87 -24.50 6.26
C ARG A 54 -27.38 -25.12 4.98
N TYR A 55 -28.70 -25.29 4.89
CA TYR A 55 -29.41 -25.63 3.67
C TYR A 55 -29.61 -24.34 2.86
N PHE A 56 -29.14 -24.36 1.62
CA PHE A 56 -29.61 -23.47 0.57
C PHE A 56 -30.35 -24.38 -0.44
N ASP A 57 -31.65 -24.25 -0.51
CA ASP A 57 -32.45 -24.83 -1.59
C ASP A 57 -32.76 -23.74 -2.61
N ASN A 58 -32.15 -23.91 -3.81
CA ASN A 58 -32.60 -23.22 -5.01
C ASN A 58 -33.69 -24.12 -5.68
N LYS A 59 -34.92 -23.67 -5.70
CA LYS A 59 -35.90 -24.13 -6.68
C LYS A 59 -36.82 -23.01 -7.15
N SER A 60 -36.73 -22.84 -8.42
CA SER A 60 -37.62 -22.21 -9.44
C SER A 60 -39.06 -21.88 -9.07
N LEU A 61 -39.40 -20.66 -9.48
CA LEU A 61 -40.69 -20.07 -9.82
C LEU A 61 -41.80 -21.03 -10.20
N SER A 62 -42.93 -20.92 -9.50
CA SER A 62 -44.27 -20.92 -10.10
C SER A 62 -45.27 -20.19 -9.18
N LYS A 63 -46.20 -19.53 -9.83
CA LYS A 63 -47.19 -18.59 -9.31
C LYS A 63 -48.25 -19.21 -8.41
N ASN A 64 -48.88 -18.32 -7.62
CA ASN A 64 -50.16 -18.38 -6.89
C ASN A 64 -50.12 -19.05 -5.50
N ASP A 65 -50.31 -18.31 -4.43
CA ASP A 65 -51.56 -18.00 -3.78
C ASP A 65 -51.35 -17.26 -2.46
N GLN A 66 -52.24 -16.32 -2.24
CA GLN A 66 -52.48 -15.60 -0.99
C GLN A 66 -52.85 -16.56 0.14
N ASN A 67 -52.14 -16.50 1.26
CA ASN A 67 -52.70 -16.55 2.62
C ASN A 67 -51.60 -16.44 3.67
N GLY A 68 -51.67 -15.40 4.51
CA GLY A 68 -50.78 -15.18 5.63
C GLY A 68 -50.99 -16.20 6.75
N VAL A 69 -49.90 -16.75 7.24
CA VAL A 69 -49.85 -17.41 8.56
C VAL A 69 -48.65 -16.90 9.32
N ASN A 70 -48.89 -16.08 10.33
CA ASN A 70 -47.97 -15.73 11.40
C ASN A 70 -47.59 -16.99 12.19
N THR A 71 -46.35 -17.47 12.07
CA THR A 71 -45.77 -18.47 12.97
C THR A 71 -45.12 -17.78 14.17
N THR A 72 -45.94 -17.50 15.20
CA THR A 72 -45.43 -17.15 16.53
C THR A 72 -44.85 -18.41 17.18
N LEU A 73 -43.55 -18.34 17.53
CA LEU A 73 -42.89 -19.38 18.31
C LEU A 73 -43.62 -19.61 19.66
N SER A 74 -43.82 -20.87 20.05
CA SER A 74 -44.52 -21.19 21.30
C SER A 74 -43.75 -20.70 22.53
N ALA A 75 -44.44 -20.30 23.56
CA ALA A 75 -43.87 -19.76 24.81
C ALA A 75 -42.82 -20.70 25.46
N GLU A 76 -42.97 -22.01 25.24
CA GLU A 76 -42.01 -23.01 25.72
C GLU A 76 -40.66 -23.01 24.95
N GLN A 77 -40.68 -22.69 23.67
CA GLN A 77 -39.46 -22.60 22.86
C GLN A 77 -38.67 -21.31 23.20
N ILE A 78 -39.38 -20.23 23.53
CA ILE A 78 -38.77 -18.98 23.99
C ILE A 78 -38.15 -19.19 25.37
N ALA A 79 -38.82 -19.88 26.30
CA ALA A 79 -38.32 -20.20 27.63
C ALA A 79 -37.04 -21.10 27.60
N LYS A 80 -36.99 -22.08 26.69
CA LYS A 80 -35.83 -22.95 26.51
C LYS A 80 -34.62 -22.20 25.97
N ARG A 81 -34.80 -21.32 24.97
CA ARG A 81 -33.73 -20.50 24.43
C ARG A 81 -33.23 -19.45 25.44
N SER A 82 -34.11 -18.86 26.24
CA SER A 82 -33.68 -17.90 27.29
C SER A 82 -32.90 -18.59 28.42
N LYS A 83 -33.14 -19.87 28.70
CA LYS A 83 -32.37 -20.64 29.71
C LYS A 83 -30.96 -21.00 29.17
N GLU A 84 -30.87 -21.43 27.92
CA GLU A 84 -29.58 -21.73 27.26
C GLU A 84 -28.70 -20.49 27.12
N LEU A 85 -29.29 -19.30 26.84
CA LEU A 85 -28.58 -18.03 26.80
C LEU A 85 -28.05 -17.59 28.17
N LYS A 86 -28.84 -17.80 29.27
CA LYS A 86 -28.40 -17.49 30.64
C LYS A 86 -27.26 -18.39 31.08
N GLU A 87 -27.29 -19.68 30.74
CA GLU A 87 -26.20 -20.61 31.05
C GLU A 87 -24.93 -20.33 30.25
N GLY A 88 -25.07 -19.85 29.02
CA GLY A 88 -23.96 -19.38 28.20
C GLY A 88 -23.28 -18.14 28.77
N LEU A 89 -24.05 -17.15 29.21
CA LEU A 89 -23.56 -15.92 29.83
C LEU A 89 -22.88 -16.18 31.19
N ALA A 90 -23.39 -17.12 32.00
CA ALA A 90 -22.75 -17.50 33.25
C ALA A 90 -21.37 -18.16 33.07
N ARG A 91 -21.21 -18.95 32.00
CA ARG A 91 -19.90 -19.54 31.65
C ARG A 91 -18.87 -18.52 31.17
N THR A 92 -19.29 -17.50 30.39
CA THR A 92 -18.39 -16.44 29.95
C THR A 92 -18.00 -15.49 31.07
N ALA A 93 -18.88 -15.23 32.04
CA ALA A 93 -18.57 -14.45 33.23
C ALA A 93 -17.53 -15.14 34.13
N ALA A 94 -17.65 -16.46 34.33
CA ALA A 94 -16.69 -17.26 35.13
C ALA A 94 -15.29 -17.34 34.43
N LEU A 95 -15.22 -17.29 33.12
CA LEU A 95 -13.95 -17.23 32.38
C LEU A 95 -13.29 -15.84 32.48
N ALA A 96 -14.08 -14.76 32.48
CA ALA A 96 -13.58 -13.39 32.62
C ALA A 96 -13.07 -13.11 34.07
N GLU A 97 -13.66 -13.72 35.10
CA GLU A 97 -13.15 -13.62 36.49
C GLU A 97 -11.81 -14.34 36.68
N ASN A 98 -11.59 -15.48 36.01
CA ASN A 98 -10.30 -16.16 36.02
C ASN A 98 -9.18 -15.39 35.28
N GLU A 99 -9.49 -14.67 34.20
CA GLU A 99 -8.50 -13.82 33.51
C GLU A 99 -8.13 -12.57 34.33
N THR A 100 -9.05 -12.03 35.12
CA THR A 100 -8.76 -10.89 36.02
C THR A 100 -7.94 -11.29 37.24
N TYR A 101 -8.03 -12.53 37.71
CA TYR A 101 -7.19 -13.06 38.82
C TYR A 101 -5.74 -13.24 38.34
N ASN A 102 -5.55 -13.86 37.18
CA ASN A 102 -4.22 -14.05 36.60
C ASN A 102 -3.51 -12.75 36.19
N SER A 103 -4.27 -11.67 35.92
CA SER A 103 -3.68 -10.37 35.59
C SER A 103 -3.26 -9.58 36.82
N ARG A 104 -3.85 -9.80 38.01
CA ARG A 104 -3.44 -9.19 39.28
C ARG A 104 -2.13 -9.79 39.81
N ASP A 105 -1.98 -11.10 39.77
CA ASP A 105 -0.74 -11.77 40.22
C ASP A 105 0.46 -11.39 39.31
N ASN A 106 0.26 -11.13 38.01
CA ASN A 106 1.30 -10.63 37.14
C ASN A 106 1.67 -9.15 37.33
N LEU A 107 0.77 -8.33 37.87
CA LEU A 107 1.07 -6.94 38.24
C LEU A 107 1.88 -6.83 39.51
N ASP A 108 1.59 -7.68 40.49
CA ASP A 108 2.33 -7.71 41.77
C ASP A 108 3.72 -8.29 41.61
N LEU A 109 3.93 -9.26 40.72
CA LEU A 109 5.26 -9.75 40.34
C LEU A 109 6.11 -8.69 39.61
N LYS A 110 5.50 -7.87 38.74
CA LYS A 110 6.20 -6.78 38.08
C LYS A 110 6.54 -5.61 38.98
N ASN A 111 5.77 -5.38 40.01
CA ASN A 111 6.03 -4.33 41.01
C ASN A 111 7.10 -4.74 42.03
N SER A 112 7.22 -6.02 42.38
CA SER A 112 8.33 -6.53 43.23
C SER A 112 9.67 -6.47 42.46
N ILE A 113 9.71 -6.86 41.19
CA ILE A 113 10.93 -6.79 40.37
C ILE A 113 11.41 -5.34 40.15
N LYS A 114 10.49 -4.36 40.05
CA LYS A 114 10.86 -2.94 39.98
C LYS A 114 11.39 -2.36 41.28
N LYS A 115 10.94 -2.84 42.45
CA LYS A 115 11.49 -2.41 43.75
C LYS A 115 12.89 -2.93 44.01
N ASP A 116 13.21 -4.13 43.56
CA ASP A 116 14.56 -4.71 43.68
C ASP A 116 15.57 -4.07 42.73
N GLN A 117 15.13 -3.53 41.59
CA GLN A 117 16.00 -2.78 40.65
C GLN A 117 16.26 -1.33 41.11
N ILE A 118 15.41 -0.73 41.92
CA ILE A 118 15.63 0.63 42.45
C ILE A 118 16.62 0.57 43.65
N ASN A 119 16.57 -0.47 44.47
CA ASN A 119 17.46 -0.62 45.61
C ASN A 119 18.90 -1.07 45.25
N SER A 120 19.10 -1.57 44.04
CA SER A 120 20.44 -1.91 43.51
C SER A 120 21.19 -0.75 42.84
N ASN A 121 20.49 0.34 42.49
CA ASN A 121 21.10 1.52 41.86
C ASN A 121 21.46 2.64 42.85
N GLU A 122 21.10 2.56 44.16
CA GLU A 122 21.49 3.58 45.13
C GLU A 122 22.80 3.29 45.86
N GLN A 123 23.48 2.16 45.60
CA GLN A 123 24.76 1.82 46.26
C GLN A 123 26.03 2.02 45.43
N ILE A 124 25.98 2.64 44.25
CA ILE A 124 27.15 2.82 43.34
C ILE A 124 27.53 4.28 43.09
N VAL A 125 27.00 5.24 43.83
CA VAL A 125 27.40 6.66 43.63
C VAL A 125 27.90 7.24 44.99
N ASN A 126 29.02 6.80 45.44
CA ASN A 126 29.90 7.52 46.37
C ASN A 126 31.31 6.98 46.24
N ASN A 127 32.12 7.57 45.37
CA ASN A 127 33.57 7.70 45.55
C ASN A 127 34.11 8.68 44.50
N ASP A 128 34.51 9.83 44.99
CA ASP A 128 35.68 10.69 44.66
C ASP A 128 36.14 10.85 43.23
N ILE A 129 35.98 12.08 42.68
CA ILE A 129 36.95 12.69 41.76
C ILE A 129 37.13 14.17 42.09
N PRO A 130 38.38 14.66 42.22
CA PRO A 130 38.69 16.01 42.67
C PRO A 130 38.56 17.09 41.60
N LEU A 131 38.29 18.29 42.12
CA LEU A 131 38.29 19.57 41.43
C LEU A 131 39.59 19.87 40.67
N LEU A 132 39.49 20.36 39.48
CA LEU A 132 40.50 21.15 38.80
C LEU A 132 39.89 22.38 38.17
N ASP A 133 40.22 23.53 38.78
CA ASP A 133 40.01 24.88 38.26
C ASP A 133 40.71 25.13 36.92
N THR A 134 40.03 25.76 35.97
CA THR A 134 40.66 26.73 35.07
C THR A 134 39.67 27.71 34.48
N LYS A 135 39.71 28.93 34.99
CA LYS A 135 39.79 30.27 34.38
C LYS A 135 38.86 30.62 33.19
N LYS A 136 37.98 31.53 33.53
CA LYS A 136 37.55 32.79 32.85
C LYS A 136 38.23 33.11 31.49
N ASN A 137 37.41 33.41 30.47
CA ASN A 137 37.62 34.62 29.68
C ASN A 137 36.31 35.20 29.18
N LEU A 138 36.18 36.45 29.46
CA LEU A 138 35.21 37.47 29.01
C LEU A 138 35.12 37.57 27.48
N TYR A 139 33.93 37.80 26.97
CA TYR A 139 33.75 38.82 25.93
C TYR A 139 32.38 39.50 26.09
N GLU A 140 32.42 40.82 25.89
CA GLU A 140 31.49 41.87 26.21
C GLU A 140 30.23 41.94 25.28
N ASP A 141 29.22 42.51 25.85
CA ASP A 141 28.06 43.13 25.25
C ASP A 141 28.30 43.99 24.03
N LYS A 142 27.43 43.89 23.04
CA LYS A 142 26.99 45.03 22.21
C LYS A 142 25.50 44.90 21.81
N LYS A 143 24.70 45.83 22.41
CA LYS A 143 23.43 46.26 21.89
C LYS A 143 23.62 47.09 20.63
N PRO A 144 22.69 47.13 19.70
CA PRO A 144 22.43 48.34 18.93
C PRO A 144 21.05 48.94 19.19
N GLU A 145 21.11 50.22 19.11
CA GLU A 145 20.20 51.31 19.45
C GLU A 145 18.91 51.36 18.65
N ASP A 146 17.98 52.04 19.31
CA ASP A 146 16.70 52.57 18.80
C ASP A 146 16.91 53.53 17.62
N THR A 147 16.08 53.39 16.55
CA THR A 147 15.78 54.54 15.68
C THR A 147 14.26 54.75 15.60
N LYS A 148 13.85 55.83 16.20
CA LYS A 148 12.56 56.51 16.06
C LYS A 148 12.39 57.01 14.63
N PHE A 149 11.22 56.74 14.02
CA PHE A 149 10.69 57.67 13.02
C PHE A 149 9.20 57.91 13.20
N SER A 150 8.90 59.20 13.07
CA SER A 150 7.74 59.98 13.43
C SER A 150 6.49 59.78 12.59
N LYS A 151 5.39 60.08 13.25
CA LYS A 151 4.02 60.39 12.76
C LYS A 151 3.94 61.20 11.47
N LYS A 152 2.99 60.87 10.60
CA LYS A 152 2.15 61.88 9.95
C LYS A 152 0.71 61.41 9.75
N SER A 153 -0.16 62.27 10.16
CA SER A 153 -1.62 62.29 10.15
C SER A 153 -2.19 62.67 8.77
N SER A 154 -3.34 62.18 8.40
CA SER A 154 -4.48 62.96 7.84
C SER A 154 -5.69 62.05 7.67
N ASN A 155 -6.76 62.37 8.45
CA ASN A 155 -8.04 63.00 8.07
C ASN A 155 -8.72 62.40 6.84
N LYS A 156 -9.91 62.00 6.89
CA LYS A 156 -11.31 62.45 7.16
C LYS A 156 -12.23 61.48 6.42
N ASP A 157 -13.42 61.18 6.56
CA ASP A 157 -14.62 61.62 7.31
C ASP A 157 -15.76 60.59 7.02
N ILE A 158 -16.67 60.52 8.00
CA ILE A 158 -18.14 60.42 7.87
C ILE A 158 -18.74 59.07 7.39
N PHE A 159 -19.39 58.32 8.28
CA PHE A 159 -20.86 58.18 8.28
C PHE A 159 -21.32 57.59 9.64
N LYS A 160 -22.27 58.31 10.24
CA LYS A 160 -23.05 57.97 11.44
C LYS A 160 -24.06 56.89 11.06
N ASP A 161 -24.26 55.86 11.89
CA ASP A 161 -25.65 55.52 12.25
C ASP A 161 -25.74 54.88 13.63
N ASN A 162 -26.81 55.21 14.30
CA ASN A 162 -27.15 55.02 15.69
C ASN A 162 -27.66 53.60 15.96
N THR A 163 -27.06 52.89 16.93
CA THR A 163 -27.85 51.98 17.77
C THR A 163 -27.32 52.01 19.21
N LYS A 164 -28.22 52.47 20.10
CA LYS A 164 -28.07 52.59 21.55
C LYS A 164 -27.75 51.21 22.16
N ARG A 165 -26.58 51.06 22.74
CA ARG A 165 -26.31 49.99 23.72
C ARG A 165 -26.26 50.60 25.11
N VAL A 166 -27.16 50.15 25.97
CA VAL A 166 -27.21 50.39 27.39
C VAL A 166 -25.97 49.82 28.07
N THR A 167 -25.10 50.68 28.58
CA THR A 167 -23.94 50.29 29.38
C THR A 167 -24.36 50.16 30.83
N LEU A 168 -24.39 48.97 31.36
CA LEU A 168 -24.41 48.69 32.81
C LEU A 168 -22.98 48.75 33.34
N ASN A 169 -22.67 49.89 33.96
CA ASN A 169 -21.48 50.03 34.80
C ASN A 169 -21.54 49.09 35.99
N LYS A 170 -20.64 48.11 36.06
CA LYS A 170 -20.24 47.50 37.32
C LYS A 170 -18.74 47.63 37.48
N GLY A 171 -18.40 48.61 38.34
CA GLY A 171 -17.06 48.79 38.85
C GLY A 171 -16.60 47.57 39.61
N TYR A 172 -15.48 47.04 39.20
CA TYR A 172 -14.69 46.09 39.98
C TYR A 172 -13.38 46.75 40.39
N ASP A 173 -13.31 47.10 41.66
CA ASP A 173 -12.08 47.48 42.33
C ASP A 173 -11.08 46.35 42.25
N LYS A 174 -10.00 46.55 41.50
CA LYS A 174 -8.81 45.72 41.53
C LYS A 174 -8.05 45.97 42.83
N LYS A 175 -8.29 45.16 43.85
CA LYS A 175 -7.38 45.02 44.97
C LYS A 175 -6.13 44.28 44.52
N ARG A 176 -4.98 44.97 44.67
CA ARG A 176 -3.64 44.38 44.47
C ARG A 176 -3.46 43.20 45.37
N GLU A 177 -3.19 42.00 44.83
CA GLU A 177 -2.75 40.81 45.59
C GLU A 177 -1.31 41.06 46.06
N GLY A 178 -1.17 41.25 47.37
CA GLY A 178 0.13 41.25 48.05
C GLY A 178 0.62 39.82 48.27
N LYS A 179 1.92 39.62 48.13
CA LYS A 179 2.62 38.34 48.36
C LYS A 179 2.24 37.75 49.72
N LEU A 180 1.90 36.42 49.72
CA LEU A 180 1.69 35.60 50.92
C LEU A 180 2.99 35.50 51.71
N THR A 181 3.04 36.03 52.90
CA THR A 181 4.12 35.84 53.87
C THR A 181 3.73 34.72 54.86
N ILE A 182 4.74 33.96 55.31
CA ILE A 182 4.60 32.80 56.20
C ILE A 182 3.87 33.12 57.51
N ALA A 183 3.95 34.36 57.99
CA ALA A 183 3.23 34.84 59.19
C ALA A 183 1.69 34.86 59.03
N ARG A 184 1.14 34.93 57.77
CA ARG A 184 -0.31 34.94 57.53
C ARG A 184 -0.93 33.56 57.40
N ALA A 185 -0.11 32.53 57.32
CA ALA A 185 -0.53 31.13 57.24
C ALA A 185 -0.75 30.48 58.61
N LEU A 186 -0.29 31.12 59.73
CA LEU A 186 -0.40 30.64 61.09
C LEU A 186 -1.57 31.23 61.91
N ASP A 187 -2.24 32.25 61.36
CA ASP A 187 -3.46 32.81 62.00
C ASP A 187 -4.69 32.00 61.57
N SER A 188 -5.00 31.00 62.38
CA SER A 188 -6.12 30.07 62.20
C SER A 188 -7.47 30.58 62.67
N GLU A 189 -7.63 31.86 63.05
CA GLU A 189 -8.88 32.36 63.66
C GLU A 189 -9.81 33.18 62.77
N ASN A 190 -9.60 33.29 61.47
CA ASN A 190 -10.51 34.05 60.61
C ASN A 190 -11.09 33.25 59.41
N VAL A 191 -11.43 32.00 59.63
CA VAL A 191 -12.35 31.28 58.77
C VAL A 191 -13.77 31.73 59.09
N ARG A 192 -14.28 32.66 58.29
CA ARG A 192 -15.70 32.99 58.32
C ARG A 192 -16.50 31.78 57.88
N PHE A 193 -16.90 30.97 58.84
CA PHE A 193 -17.86 29.88 58.65
C PHE A 193 -19.17 30.54 58.16
N ARG A 194 -19.52 30.28 56.89
CA ARG A 194 -20.86 30.59 56.41
C ARG A 194 -21.86 29.87 57.28
N SER A 195 -22.67 30.62 57.98
CA SER A 195 -23.64 30.06 58.91
C SER A 195 -24.54 29.06 58.22
N LEU A 196 -24.83 27.93 58.85
CA LEU A 196 -25.75 26.90 58.34
C LEU A 196 -27.07 27.48 57.87
N ALA A 197 -27.53 28.61 58.44
CA ALA A 197 -28.69 29.34 58.00
C ALA A 197 -28.50 29.95 56.56
N SER A 198 -27.32 30.46 56.24
CA SER A 198 -27.04 31.00 54.88
C SER A 198 -26.97 29.88 53.82
N ILE A 199 -26.49 28.69 54.18
CA ILE A 199 -26.46 27.50 53.32
C ILE A 199 -27.90 26.99 53.12
N LYS A 200 -28.71 26.96 54.20
CA LYS A 200 -30.12 26.54 54.15
C LYS A 200 -30.96 27.48 53.29
N ARG A 201 -30.81 28.79 53.44
CA ARG A 201 -31.49 29.79 52.57
C ARG A 201 -31.07 29.73 51.13
N ARG A 202 -29.82 29.39 50.84
CA ARG A 202 -29.36 29.19 49.48
C ARG A 202 -29.90 27.89 48.86
N ARG A 203 -30.01 26.82 49.67
CA ARG A 203 -30.66 25.56 49.23
C ARG A 203 -32.18 25.76 49.02
N GLU A 204 -32.85 26.46 49.88
CA GLU A 204 -34.27 26.81 49.71
C GLU A 204 -34.52 27.72 48.51
N LYS A 205 -33.65 28.70 48.27
CA LYS A 205 -33.74 29.56 47.10
C LYS A 205 -33.48 28.83 45.80
N VAL A 206 -32.57 27.83 45.80
CA VAL A 206 -32.32 26.94 44.66
C VAL A 206 -33.50 25.98 44.50
N LYS A 207 -34.11 25.51 45.56
CA LYS A 207 -35.28 24.63 45.50
C LYS A 207 -36.54 25.34 45.03
N LEU A 208 -36.80 26.59 45.46
CA LEU A 208 -37.86 27.46 44.93
C LEU A 208 -37.64 27.82 43.48
N GLN A 209 -36.39 27.97 43.01
CA GLN A 209 -36.09 28.19 41.58
C GLN A 209 -36.21 26.92 40.73
N SER A 210 -36.20 25.76 41.34
CA SER A 210 -36.39 24.47 40.62
C SER A 210 -37.86 24.03 40.56
N GLU A 211 -38.76 24.64 41.36
CA GLU A 211 -40.21 24.34 41.34
C GLU A 211 -41.00 25.15 40.32
N ASP A 212 -40.39 26.21 39.73
CA ASP A 212 -40.99 27.01 38.61
C ASP A 212 -40.57 26.53 37.23
N ILE A 213 -39.90 25.37 37.12
CA ILE A 213 -39.59 24.79 35.81
C ILE A 213 -40.81 23.98 35.39
N THR A 214 -41.67 24.58 34.62
CA THR A 214 -42.62 23.85 33.76
C THR A 214 -41.90 22.71 33.08
N PRO A 215 -42.42 21.47 33.07
CA PRO A 215 -41.76 20.38 32.39
C PRO A 215 -41.54 20.82 30.93
N SER A 216 -40.29 21.02 30.56
CA SER A 216 -39.96 21.31 29.16
C SER A 216 -40.49 20.13 28.36
N VAL A 217 -41.41 20.40 27.46
CA VAL A 217 -41.92 19.42 26.49
C VAL A 217 -40.71 18.82 25.85
N LYS A 218 -40.48 17.54 26.07
CA LYS A 218 -39.36 16.80 25.43
C LYS A 218 -39.50 16.96 23.93
N GLN A 219 -38.56 17.62 23.30
CA GLN A 219 -38.56 17.77 21.85
C GLN A 219 -38.18 16.41 21.25
N ILE A 220 -39.08 15.83 20.50
CA ILE A 220 -38.83 14.63 19.69
C ILE A 220 -37.82 15.01 18.62
N ARG A 221 -36.68 14.31 18.56
CA ARG A 221 -35.62 14.53 17.59
C ARG A 221 -35.45 13.27 16.75
N ASP A 222 -35.05 13.46 15.50
CA ASP A 222 -34.61 12.35 14.66
C ASP A 222 -33.14 12.08 14.97
N VAL A 223 -32.87 10.93 15.56
CA VAL A 223 -31.51 10.51 15.98
C VAL A 223 -30.95 9.54 14.95
N THR A 224 -29.85 9.91 14.31
CA THR A 224 -29.15 9.03 13.38
C THR A 224 -28.26 8.06 14.16
N ILE A 225 -28.45 6.75 13.96
CA ILE A 225 -27.71 5.70 14.65
C ILE A 225 -26.93 4.90 13.61
N PRO A 226 -25.57 4.89 13.65
CA PRO A 226 -24.73 3.99 12.85
C PRO A 226 -24.78 2.56 13.42
N ASP A 227 -24.16 1.60 12.72
CA ASP A 227 -24.11 0.18 13.12
C ASP A 227 -23.48 -0.02 14.51
N THR A 228 -22.55 0.85 14.91
CA THR A 228 -21.97 0.90 16.26
C THR A 228 -21.79 2.33 16.71
N ILE A 229 -22.19 2.65 17.96
CA ILE A 229 -22.10 4.02 18.52
C ILE A 229 -21.57 4.01 19.95
N VAL A 230 -20.78 5.04 20.30
CA VAL A 230 -20.33 5.26 21.69
C VAL A 230 -21.49 5.83 22.52
N VAL A 231 -21.70 5.34 23.74
CA VAL A 231 -22.79 5.78 24.63
C VAL A 231 -22.79 7.30 24.85
N SER A 232 -21.63 7.93 24.99
CA SER A 232 -21.53 9.40 25.14
C SER A 232 -21.98 10.15 23.88
N GLU A 233 -21.74 9.59 22.70
CA GLU A 233 -22.13 10.20 21.43
C GLU A 233 -23.65 10.03 21.19
N LEU A 234 -24.20 8.86 21.50
CA LEU A 234 -25.64 8.63 21.47
C LEU A 234 -26.37 9.63 22.38
N ALA A 235 -25.88 9.84 23.60
CA ALA A 235 -26.43 10.84 24.52
C ALA A 235 -26.37 12.26 23.96
N ASN A 236 -25.28 12.64 23.30
CA ASN A 236 -25.15 13.95 22.66
C ASN A 236 -26.13 14.11 21.48
N ARG A 237 -26.29 13.09 20.65
CA ARG A 237 -27.24 13.09 19.50
C ARG A 237 -28.69 13.21 19.97
N MET A 238 -29.06 12.56 21.08
CA MET A 238 -30.33 12.68 21.74
C MET A 238 -30.49 13.99 22.50
N SER A 239 -29.39 14.69 22.77
CA SER A 239 -29.30 15.86 23.68
C SER A 239 -29.73 15.53 25.10
N GLU A 240 -29.50 14.31 25.52
CA GLU A 240 -29.76 13.80 26.88
C GLU A 240 -28.43 13.67 27.65
N LYS A 241 -28.54 13.54 28.98
CA LYS A 241 -27.34 13.38 29.81
C LYS A 241 -26.82 11.95 29.71
N THR A 242 -25.54 11.80 29.46
CA THR A 242 -24.85 10.48 29.38
C THR A 242 -25.13 9.59 30.60
N ALA A 243 -25.25 10.20 31.79
CA ALA A 243 -25.58 9.46 33.00
C ALA A 243 -27.01 8.86 33.01
N ASP A 244 -27.95 9.50 32.33
CA ASP A 244 -29.33 9.04 32.26
C ASP A 244 -29.41 7.90 31.22
N VAL A 245 -28.67 8.01 30.11
CA VAL A 245 -28.54 6.93 29.11
C VAL A 245 -27.86 5.69 29.68
N VAL A 246 -26.77 5.85 30.45
CA VAL A 246 -26.11 4.73 31.16
C VAL A 246 -27.07 4.07 32.16
N ARG A 247 -27.88 4.88 32.87
CA ARG A 247 -28.87 4.34 33.83
C ARG A 247 -29.94 3.49 33.12
N GLU A 248 -30.39 3.93 31.96
CA GLU A 248 -31.38 3.20 31.16
C GLU A 248 -30.81 1.90 30.59
N LEU A 249 -29.56 1.95 30.09
CA LEU A 249 -28.81 0.76 29.70
C LEU A 249 -28.69 -0.27 30.84
N MET A 250 -28.41 0.21 32.08
CA MET A 250 -28.33 -0.65 33.25
C MET A 250 -29.68 -1.27 33.63
N LYS A 251 -30.81 -0.54 33.45
CA LYS A 251 -32.14 -1.11 33.70
C LYS A 251 -32.46 -2.24 32.71
N ASN A 252 -32.02 -2.11 31.46
CA ASN A 252 -32.17 -3.12 30.42
C ASN A 252 -31.14 -4.27 30.52
N GLY A 253 -30.31 -4.26 31.61
CA GLY A 253 -29.36 -5.33 31.87
C GLY A 253 -28.03 -5.21 31.15
N ILE A 254 -27.78 -4.09 30.49
CA ILE A 254 -26.53 -3.86 29.77
C ILE A 254 -25.63 -2.96 30.60
N MET A 255 -24.53 -3.51 31.10
CA MET A 255 -23.52 -2.73 31.83
C MET A 255 -22.57 -2.05 30.87
N ALA A 256 -22.92 -0.84 30.45
CA ALA A 256 -22.08 -0.05 29.58
C ALA A 256 -21.59 1.22 30.27
N THR A 257 -20.31 1.56 30.05
CA THR A 257 -19.70 2.82 30.47
C THR A 257 -19.91 3.90 29.40
N ALA A 258 -19.73 5.17 29.77
CA ALA A 258 -19.89 6.29 28.84
C ALA A 258 -18.98 6.22 27.59
N ALA A 259 -17.83 5.58 27.68
CA ALA A 259 -16.87 5.43 26.59
C ALA A 259 -17.01 4.10 25.81
N GLN A 260 -17.94 3.26 26.21
CA GLN A 260 -18.14 1.95 25.58
C GLN A 260 -18.98 2.07 24.31
N VAL A 261 -18.68 1.24 23.33
CA VAL A 261 -19.43 1.12 22.07
C VAL A 261 -20.59 0.15 22.28
N ILE A 262 -21.77 0.51 21.76
CA ILE A 262 -22.99 -0.31 21.76
C ILE A 262 -23.46 -0.56 20.33
N ASP A 263 -24.18 -1.64 20.12
CA ASP A 263 -24.76 -2.04 18.83
C ASP A 263 -25.93 -1.16 18.45
N ALA A 264 -26.24 -1.06 17.15
CA ALA A 264 -27.38 -0.30 16.63
C ALA A 264 -28.70 -0.74 17.24
N ASP A 265 -28.94 -2.03 17.45
CA ASP A 265 -30.17 -2.57 18.03
C ASP A 265 -30.37 -2.11 19.46
N THR A 266 -29.30 -2.10 20.26
CA THR A 266 -29.29 -1.59 21.63
C THR A 266 -29.51 -0.09 21.68
N ALA A 267 -28.84 0.65 20.78
CA ALA A 267 -28.99 2.10 20.68
C ALA A 267 -30.41 2.51 20.23
N GLU A 268 -31.03 1.77 19.32
CA GLU A 268 -32.40 1.98 18.89
C GLU A 268 -33.39 1.79 20.02
N LEU A 269 -33.25 0.70 20.81
CA LEU A 269 -34.10 0.43 21.94
C LEU A 269 -34.05 1.56 22.96
N ILE A 270 -32.88 2.04 23.32
CA ILE A 270 -32.70 3.16 24.23
C ILE A 270 -33.29 4.45 23.68
N THR A 271 -33.06 4.76 22.42
CA THR A 271 -33.57 5.98 21.76
C THR A 271 -35.10 6.00 21.72
N ASN A 272 -35.74 4.86 21.48
CA ASN A 272 -37.18 4.71 21.53
C ASN A 272 -37.74 4.86 22.95
N GLU A 273 -37.03 4.38 24.00
CA GLU A 273 -37.40 4.59 25.41
C GLU A 273 -37.37 6.07 25.82
N PHE A 274 -36.41 6.84 25.29
CA PHE A 274 -36.39 8.29 25.50
C PHE A 274 -37.44 9.03 24.66
N GLY A 275 -38.13 8.36 23.72
CA GLY A 275 -39.21 8.90 22.90
C GLY A 275 -38.74 9.69 21.67
N HIS A 276 -37.50 9.44 21.21
CA HIS A 276 -36.96 10.01 20.00
C HIS A 276 -37.23 9.10 18.79
N LYS A 277 -37.21 9.66 17.60
CA LYS A 277 -37.31 8.88 16.35
C LYS A 277 -35.93 8.40 15.94
N VAL A 278 -35.84 7.12 15.57
CA VAL A 278 -34.59 6.51 15.10
C VAL A 278 -34.54 6.56 13.59
N LYS A 279 -33.42 7.03 13.05
CA LYS A 279 -33.03 6.87 11.67
C LYS A 279 -31.77 6.02 11.65
N ARG A 280 -31.88 4.74 11.29
CA ARG A 280 -30.69 3.92 11.06
C ARG A 280 -29.99 4.45 9.83
N VAL A 281 -28.73 4.74 9.95
CA VAL A 281 -27.83 5.08 8.84
C VAL A 281 -26.74 4.03 8.88
N SER A 282 -26.79 3.13 7.90
CA SER A 282 -25.66 2.22 7.68
C SER A 282 -24.42 3.07 7.38
N GLU A 283 -23.25 2.65 7.85
CA GLU A 283 -22.00 3.31 7.49
C GLU A 283 -21.80 3.39 5.97
N SER A 284 -22.41 2.48 5.22
CA SER A 284 -22.47 2.51 3.76
C SER A 284 -23.42 3.59 3.19
N ASP A 285 -24.43 4.05 3.95
CA ASP A 285 -25.37 5.06 3.47
C ASP A 285 -24.69 6.43 3.30
N VAL A 286 -23.63 6.67 4.06
CA VAL A 286 -22.79 7.89 3.91
C VAL A 286 -22.12 7.91 2.53
N GLU A 287 -21.76 6.76 1.97
CA GLU A 287 -21.26 6.63 0.60
C GLU A 287 -22.40 6.72 -0.43
N LEU A 288 -23.57 6.14 -0.13
CA LEU A 288 -24.75 6.16 -1.03
C LEU A 288 -25.29 7.58 -1.21
N ASP A 289 -25.26 8.42 -0.19
CA ASP A 289 -25.64 9.84 -0.30
C ASP A 289 -24.75 10.62 -1.28
N LEU A 290 -23.46 10.24 -1.40
CA LEU A 290 -22.55 10.82 -2.38
C LEU A 290 -22.81 10.34 -3.81
N VAL A 291 -23.30 9.11 -3.97
CA VAL A 291 -23.61 8.51 -5.28
C VAL A 291 -24.97 8.97 -5.79
N ASN A 292 -25.97 9.09 -4.94
CA ASN A 292 -27.35 9.48 -5.29
C ASN A 292 -27.46 10.93 -5.77
N ASN A 293 -26.48 11.78 -5.49
CA ASN A 293 -26.43 13.12 -6.05
C ASN A 293 -26.21 13.14 -7.57
N LYS A 294 -25.79 12.03 -8.19
CA LYS A 294 -25.65 11.90 -9.65
C LYS A 294 -27.01 11.93 -10.39
N GLU A 295 -28.09 11.49 -9.74
CA GLU A 295 -29.40 11.35 -10.42
C GLU A 295 -30.19 12.66 -10.57
N LYS A 296 -29.67 13.77 -10.01
CA LYS A 296 -30.37 15.08 -10.05
C LYS A 296 -29.87 16.05 -11.12
N SER A 297 -29.02 15.57 -12.06
CA SER A 297 -28.48 16.41 -13.12
C SER A 297 -29.59 16.90 -14.05
N LYS A 298 -29.82 18.21 -14.08
CA LYS A 298 -30.89 18.84 -14.88
C LYS A 298 -30.37 19.55 -16.11
N ASN A 299 -29.13 20.01 -16.11
CA ASN A 299 -28.54 20.86 -17.14
C ASN A 299 -27.34 20.17 -17.80
N LEU A 300 -27.65 19.27 -18.75
CA LEU A 300 -26.59 18.59 -19.49
C LEU A 300 -26.03 19.50 -20.60
N VAL A 301 -24.76 19.87 -20.48
CA VAL A 301 -24.01 20.68 -21.45
C VAL A 301 -22.91 19.79 -22.06
N SER A 302 -22.62 20.01 -23.36
CA SER A 302 -21.51 19.34 -24.03
C SER A 302 -20.19 19.64 -23.32
N ARG A 303 -19.35 18.61 -23.08
CA ARG A 303 -18.03 18.72 -22.43
C ARG A 303 -16.91 18.37 -23.42
N PRO A 304 -15.70 18.90 -23.21
CA PRO A 304 -14.53 18.50 -23.98
C PRO A 304 -14.27 16.98 -23.86
N PRO A 305 -13.84 16.31 -24.96
CA PRO A 305 -13.42 14.91 -24.86
C PRO A 305 -12.12 14.78 -24.08
N VAL A 306 -12.01 13.67 -23.37
CA VAL A 306 -10.78 13.27 -22.67
C VAL A 306 -10.17 12.11 -23.47
N VAL A 307 -8.93 12.26 -23.87
CA VAL A 307 -8.24 11.37 -24.81
C VAL A 307 -6.97 10.84 -24.17
N THR A 308 -6.80 9.53 -24.10
CA THR A 308 -5.54 8.91 -23.65
C THR A 308 -4.71 8.45 -24.85
N ILE A 309 -3.40 8.69 -24.78
CA ILE A 309 -2.44 8.21 -25.77
C ILE A 309 -1.71 6.99 -25.23
N MET A 310 -1.75 5.90 -26.02
CA MET A 310 -1.14 4.62 -25.70
C MET A 310 -0.31 4.07 -26.86
N GLY A 311 0.55 3.11 -26.57
CA GLY A 311 1.39 2.44 -27.57
C GLY A 311 2.74 2.02 -27.00
N HIS A 312 3.56 1.40 -27.83
CA HIS A 312 4.88 0.90 -27.43
C HIS A 312 5.87 2.04 -27.12
N VAL A 313 6.93 1.72 -26.38
CA VAL A 313 8.10 2.61 -26.17
C VAL A 313 8.65 2.95 -27.57
N ASP A 314 9.21 4.14 -27.75
CA ASP A 314 9.82 4.66 -29.00
C ASP A 314 8.89 4.78 -30.23
N HIS A 315 7.58 4.52 -30.09
CA HIS A 315 6.62 4.80 -31.14
C HIS A 315 6.30 6.29 -31.31
N GLY A 316 6.87 7.13 -30.41
CA GLY A 316 6.78 8.58 -30.50
C GLY A 316 5.50 9.18 -29.92
N LYS A 317 4.93 8.57 -28.88
CA LYS A 317 3.76 9.08 -28.14
C LYS A 317 3.99 10.51 -27.62
N THR A 318 5.00 10.69 -26.77
CA THR A 318 5.33 12.00 -26.18
C THR A 318 5.78 13.00 -27.23
N SER A 319 6.48 12.56 -28.30
CA SER A 319 6.83 13.44 -29.43
C SER A 319 5.61 13.92 -30.19
N LEU A 320 4.57 13.06 -30.36
CA LEU A 320 3.31 13.42 -30.98
C LEU A 320 2.57 14.46 -30.13
N LEU A 321 2.54 14.26 -28.84
CA LEU A 321 1.95 15.21 -27.89
C LEU A 321 2.67 16.55 -27.85
N ASP A 322 4.01 16.54 -27.85
CA ASP A 322 4.83 17.74 -27.93
C ASP A 322 4.55 18.53 -29.22
N ALA A 323 4.37 17.80 -30.33
CA ALA A 323 4.02 18.44 -31.61
C ALA A 323 2.64 19.10 -31.60
N LEU A 324 1.64 18.48 -30.93
CA LEU A 324 0.29 19.01 -30.71
C LEU A 324 0.28 20.21 -29.77
N ARG A 325 1.01 20.08 -28.62
CA ARG A 325 1.11 21.11 -27.58
C ARG A 325 2.05 22.27 -27.93
N LYS A 326 2.96 22.07 -28.89
CA LYS A 326 4.06 22.97 -29.25
C LYS A 326 5.06 23.17 -28.08
N THR A 327 5.31 22.12 -27.32
CA THR A 327 6.27 22.07 -26.23
C THR A 327 7.41 21.10 -26.54
N ASN A 328 8.36 20.95 -25.63
CA ASN A 328 9.54 20.07 -25.77
C ASN A 328 9.78 19.31 -24.47
N VAL A 329 8.79 18.54 -24.02
CA VAL A 329 8.83 17.78 -22.76
C VAL A 329 9.79 16.60 -22.86
N VAL A 330 9.84 15.93 -24.03
CA VAL A 330 10.74 14.79 -24.29
C VAL A 330 12.20 15.08 -23.90
N ASN A 331 12.70 16.28 -24.19
CA ASN A 331 14.09 16.64 -23.89
C ASN A 331 14.35 16.96 -22.40
N SER A 332 13.29 17.15 -21.60
CA SER A 332 13.38 17.47 -20.18
C SER A 332 13.22 16.25 -19.27
N GLU A 333 12.70 15.15 -19.77
CA GLU A 333 12.49 13.92 -19.01
C GLU A 333 13.78 13.08 -18.94
N ALA A 334 14.00 12.47 -17.77
CA ALA A 334 15.17 11.61 -17.53
C ALA A 334 15.09 10.36 -18.43
N GLY A 335 16.15 10.14 -19.21
CA GLY A 335 16.23 9.03 -20.15
C GLY A 335 15.41 9.21 -21.43
N GLY A 336 14.74 10.37 -21.63
CA GLY A 336 13.88 10.65 -22.80
C GLY A 336 12.62 9.79 -22.87
N ILE A 337 12.19 9.22 -21.73
CA ILE A 337 11.00 8.37 -21.60
C ILE A 337 10.03 8.97 -20.59
N THR A 338 8.73 8.94 -20.91
CA THR A 338 7.67 9.35 -19.99
C THR A 338 7.48 8.29 -18.90
N GLN A 339 7.62 8.70 -17.64
CA GLN A 339 7.48 7.84 -16.46
C GLN A 339 6.34 8.27 -15.53
N HIS A 340 5.69 9.40 -15.84
CA HIS A 340 4.56 9.97 -15.10
C HIS A 340 3.34 10.06 -16.01
N ILE A 341 2.14 10.11 -15.41
CA ILE A 341 0.94 10.41 -16.19
C ILE A 341 0.81 11.92 -16.32
N GLY A 342 1.01 12.43 -17.53
CA GLY A 342 0.77 13.83 -17.88
C GLY A 342 -0.69 14.07 -18.25
N ALA A 343 -1.28 15.17 -17.80
CA ALA A 343 -2.61 15.59 -18.23
C ALA A 343 -2.63 17.08 -18.56
N TYR A 344 -3.18 17.44 -19.72
CA TYR A 344 -3.20 18.82 -20.18
C TYR A 344 -4.31 19.06 -21.22
N GLN A 345 -4.64 20.32 -21.44
CA GLN A 345 -5.64 20.75 -22.39
C GLN A 345 -5.04 21.43 -23.61
N ILE A 346 -5.56 21.08 -24.80
CA ILE A 346 -5.21 21.74 -26.05
C ILE A 346 -6.45 22.44 -26.59
N LYS A 347 -6.26 23.68 -27.04
CA LYS A 347 -7.28 24.42 -27.76
C LYS A 347 -7.09 24.21 -29.25
N THR A 348 -8.13 23.67 -29.91
CA THR A 348 -8.14 23.43 -31.37
C THR A 348 -8.27 24.74 -32.16
N LYS A 349 -8.05 24.70 -33.45
CA LYS A 349 -8.25 25.85 -34.36
C LYS A 349 -9.70 26.35 -34.34
N ASN A 350 -10.66 25.46 -34.14
CA ASN A 350 -12.09 25.72 -34.05
C ASN A 350 -12.53 26.35 -32.72
N GLY A 351 -11.60 26.46 -31.75
CA GLY A 351 -11.89 26.99 -30.43
C GLY A 351 -12.32 25.95 -29.41
N ASN A 352 -12.54 24.71 -29.81
CA ASN A 352 -12.87 23.59 -28.92
C ASN A 352 -11.67 23.19 -28.06
N LEU A 353 -11.95 22.64 -26.89
CA LEU A 353 -10.93 22.12 -25.97
C LEU A 353 -10.89 20.59 -26.07
N ILE A 354 -9.71 20.01 -26.05
CA ILE A 354 -9.48 18.56 -25.94
C ILE A 354 -8.51 18.34 -24.79
N SER A 355 -8.85 17.43 -23.88
CA SER A 355 -7.99 17.07 -22.75
C SER A 355 -7.24 15.79 -23.08
N PHE A 356 -5.91 15.85 -23.04
CA PHE A 356 -5.04 14.71 -23.30
C PHE A 356 -4.45 14.15 -22.01
N ILE A 357 -4.36 12.83 -21.95
CA ILE A 357 -3.65 12.09 -20.90
C ILE A 357 -2.52 11.32 -21.57
N ASP A 358 -1.28 11.63 -21.19
CA ASP A 358 -0.09 10.89 -21.62
C ASP A 358 0.19 9.75 -20.66
N THR A 359 0.38 8.54 -21.19
CA THR A 359 0.68 7.35 -20.38
C THR A 359 2.04 6.76 -20.75
N PRO A 360 2.82 6.29 -19.73
CA PRO A 360 4.10 5.63 -20.00
C PRO A 360 3.93 4.37 -20.86
N GLY A 361 4.90 4.12 -21.77
CA GLY A 361 4.87 2.96 -22.66
C GLY A 361 5.36 1.66 -22.04
N HIS A 362 6.23 1.72 -21.02
CA HIS A 362 6.91 0.56 -20.45
C HIS A 362 5.97 -0.41 -19.74
N GLU A 363 6.27 -1.73 -19.81
CA GLU A 363 5.46 -2.81 -19.20
C GLU A 363 5.18 -2.61 -17.71
N ALA A 364 6.16 -2.12 -16.95
CA ALA A 364 6.00 -1.85 -15.53
C ALA A 364 4.81 -0.91 -15.21
N PHE A 365 4.39 -0.08 -16.15
CA PHE A 365 3.31 0.89 -16.00
C PHE A 365 1.95 0.40 -16.54
N SER A 366 1.70 -0.92 -16.56
CA SER A 366 0.45 -1.50 -17.04
C SER A 366 -0.78 -0.95 -16.33
N GLU A 367 -0.72 -0.80 -14.98
CA GLU A 367 -1.81 -0.26 -14.17
C GLU A 367 -2.11 1.22 -14.51
N MET A 368 -1.08 2.02 -14.85
CA MET A 368 -1.26 3.40 -15.29
C MET A 368 -1.99 3.45 -16.65
N ARG A 369 -1.69 2.55 -17.58
CA ARG A 369 -2.41 2.44 -18.86
C ARG A 369 -3.87 2.01 -18.67
N ALA A 370 -4.12 1.01 -17.83
CA ALA A 370 -5.47 0.59 -17.49
C ALA A 370 -6.29 1.75 -16.87
N ARG A 371 -5.67 2.50 -15.96
CA ARG A 371 -6.27 3.69 -15.36
C ARG A 371 -6.57 4.77 -16.42
N GLY A 372 -5.62 5.05 -17.29
CA GLY A 372 -5.82 5.97 -18.41
C GLY A 372 -7.02 5.58 -19.27
N ALA A 373 -7.14 4.31 -19.68
CA ALA A 373 -8.28 3.81 -20.45
C ALA A 373 -9.62 3.96 -19.72
N ASN A 374 -9.67 3.66 -18.42
CA ASN A 374 -10.91 3.70 -17.65
C ASN A 374 -11.43 5.13 -17.37
N ILE A 375 -10.57 6.14 -17.45
CA ILE A 375 -10.92 7.53 -17.16
C ILE A 375 -11.34 8.29 -18.42
N THR A 376 -10.93 7.84 -19.60
CA THR A 376 -11.02 8.57 -20.87
C THR A 376 -12.18 8.13 -21.74
N ASP A 377 -12.55 9.01 -22.67
CA ASP A 377 -13.64 8.80 -23.64
C ASP A 377 -13.14 8.18 -24.95
N ILE A 378 -11.89 8.47 -25.33
CA ILE A 378 -11.27 8.03 -26.60
C ILE A 378 -9.82 7.60 -26.30
N VAL A 379 -9.37 6.53 -26.94
CA VAL A 379 -7.97 6.09 -26.88
C VAL A 379 -7.31 6.28 -28.23
N ILE A 380 -6.17 6.96 -28.27
CA ILE A 380 -5.30 7.04 -29.45
C ILE A 380 -4.19 6.00 -29.31
N LEU A 381 -4.20 5.02 -30.20
CA LEU A 381 -3.18 3.99 -30.30
C LEU A 381 -2.09 4.45 -31.26
N VAL A 382 -0.91 4.78 -30.74
CA VAL A 382 0.23 5.19 -31.58
C VAL A 382 1.05 3.97 -31.97
N VAL A 383 1.16 3.73 -33.27
CA VAL A 383 1.96 2.65 -33.86
C VAL A 383 2.98 3.26 -34.78
N ALA A 384 4.25 2.93 -34.59
CA ALA A 384 5.29 3.38 -35.53
C ALA A 384 5.25 2.52 -36.81
N ALA A 385 5.24 3.17 -37.95
CA ALA A 385 5.12 2.51 -39.27
C ALA A 385 6.32 1.62 -39.64
N ASP A 386 7.50 1.89 -39.02
CA ASP A 386 8.73 1.12 -39.18
C ASP A 386 8.75 -0.17 -38.34
N ASP A 387 8.16 -0.15 -37.14
CA ASP A 387 8.22 -1.21 -36.13
C ASP A 387 6.98 -2.12 -36.13
N GLY A 388 5.82 -1.63 -36.53
CA GLY A 388 4.55 -2.35 -36.54
C GLY A 388 3.99 -2.54 -35.12
N ILE A 389 3.19 -3.60 -34.92
CA ILE A 389 2.54 -3.89 -33.64
C ILE A 389 3.46 -4.71 -32.73
N LYS A 390 3.78 -4.18 -31.55
CA LYS A 390 4.62 -4.82 -30.53
C LYS A 390 3.79 -5.26 -29.33
N GLN A 391 4.39 -6.00 -28.40
CA GLN A 391 3.73 -6.57 -27.22
C GLN A 391 2.98 -5.52 -26.39
N GLN A 392 3.59 -4.37 -26.11
CA GLN A 392 2.94 -3.29 -25.34
C GLN A 392 1.80 -2.61 -26.12
N THR A 393 1.84 -2.64 -27.45
CA THR A 393 0.73 -2.18 -28.31
C THR A 393 -0.46 -3.12 -28.17
N ILE A 394 -0.22 -4.45 -28.13
CA ILE A 394 -1.26 -5.46 -27.90
C ILE A 394 -1.88 -5.28 -26.50
N GLU A 395 -1.07 -5.03 -25.51
CA GLU A 395 -1.54 -4.73 -24.15
C GLU A 395 -2.43 -3.49 -24.12
N ALA A 396 -2.02 -2.40 -24.80
CA ALA A 396 -2.81 -1.18 -24.92
C ALA A 396 -4.18 -1.43 -25.60
N ILE A 397 -4.22 -2.26 -26.64
CA ILE A 397 -5.46 -2.69 -27.30
C ILE A 397 -6.37 -3.42 -26.31
N ASN A 398 -5.81 -4.34 -25.52
CA ASN A 398 -6.58 -5.09 -24.53
C ASN A 398 -7.14 -4.19 -23.44
N HIS A 399 -6.39 -3.19 -22.97
CA HIS A 399 -6.87 -2.21 -22.01
C HIS A 399 -8.01 -1.37 -22.57
N ALA A 400 -7.89 -0.87 -23.81
CA ALA A 400 -8.94 -0.09 -24.45
C ALA A 400 -10.21 -0.93 -24.69
N LYS A 401 -10.07 -2.18 -25.17
CA LYS A 401 -11.20 -3.12 -25.32
C LYS A 401 -11.87 -3.45 -23.99
N SER A 402 -11.10 -3.66 -22.93
CA SER A 402 -11.65 -3.93 -21.58
C SER A 402 -12.42 -2.75 -21.01
N ALA A 403 -11.94 -1.53 -21.26
CA ALA A 403 -12.61 -0.29 -20.88
C ALA A 403 -13.79 0.07 -21.81
N LYS A 404 -13.94 -0.64 -22.97
CA LYS A 404 -14.97 -0.38 -23.99
C LYS A 404 -14.93 1.03 -24.57
N VAL A 405 -13.72 1.56 -24.72
CA VAL A 405 -13.47 2.90 -25.25
C VAL A 405 -13.14 2.81 -26.74
N PRO A 406 -13.67 3.68 -27.60
CA PRO A 406 -13.32 3.72 -29.01
C PRO A 406 -11.85 4.03 -29.23
N ILE A 407 -11.26 3.39 -30.23
CA ILE A 407 -9.84 3.47 -30.56
C ILE A 407 -9.66 4.21 -31.88
N ILE A 408 -8.79 5.22 -31.89
CA ILE A 408 -8.27 5.87 -33.08
C ILE A 408 -6.80 5.45 -33.25
N VAL A 409 -6.39 4.98 -34.40
CA VAL A 409 -5.02 4.56 -34.66
C VAL A 409 -4.23 5.66 -35.34
N ALA A 410 -3.15 6.13 -34.72
CA ALA A 410 -2.20 7.05 -35.27
C ALA A 410 -0.94 6.30 -35.72
N ILE A 411 -0.76 6.12 -37.04
CA ILE A 411 0.42 5.50 -37.63
C ILE A 411 1.49 6.58 -37.71
N ASN A 412 2.49 6.53 -36.83
CA ASN A 412 3.52 7.56 -36.70
C ASN A 412 4.78 7.19 -37.50
N LYS A 413 5.70 8.17 -37.64
CA LYS A 413 6.95 8.08 -38.37
C LYS A 413 6.78 7.85 -39.91
N CYS A 414 5.67 8.26 -40.48
CA CYS A 414 5.41 8.15 -41.91
C CYS A 414 6.33 9.03 -42.79
N ASP A 415 7.25 9.79 -42.17
CA ASP A 415 8.24 10.63 -42.87
C ASP A 415 9.51 9.88 -43.28
N LYS A 416 9.73 8.64 -42.79
CA LYS A 416 10.87 7.83 -43.17
C LYS A 416 10.68 7.24 -44.57
N PRO A 417 11.72 7.14 -45.41
CA PRO A 417 11.65 6.45 -46.69
C PRO A 417 11.42 4.94 -46.50
N ASP A 418 10.84 4.30 -47.49
CA ASP A 418 10.61 2.84 -47.58
C ASP A 418 9.65 2.25 -46.52
N ILE A 419 8.70 3.06 -46.01
CA ILE A 419 7.69 2.61 -45.07
C ILE A 419 6.34 2.44 -45.75
N ASP A 420 5.69 1.31 -45.50
CA ASP A 420 4.34 1.00 -45.98
C ASP A 420 3.34 1.00 -44.81
N PRO A 421 2.50 2.05 -44.66
CA PRO A 421 1.46 2.09 -43.65
C PRO A 421 0.40 0.99 -43.79
N GLN A 422 0.24 0.41 -44.97
CA GLN A 422 -0.73 -0.67 -45.23
C GLN A 422 -0.34 -1.94 -44.48
N LYS A 423 0.95 -2.17 -44.24
CA LYS A 423 1.45 -3.28 -43.44
C LYS A 423 0.90 -3.23 -42.01
N VAL A 424 0.92 -2.04 -41.38
CA VAL A 424 0.38 -1.85 -40.02
C VAL A 424 -1.14 -2.07 -40.02
N LYS A 425 -1.87 -1.56 -41.03
CA LYS A 425 -3.32 -1.78 -41.16
C LYS A 425 -3.67 -3.26 -41.29
N ASN A 426 -2.90 -4.03 -42.05
CA ASN A 426 -3.06 -5.48 -42.17
C ASN A 426 -2.73 -6.23 -40.86
N GLU A 427 -1.78 -5.74 -40.07
CA GLU A 427 -1.46 -6.31 -38.74
C GLU A 427 -2.56 -6.07 -37.72
N LEU A 428 -3.25 -4.91 -37.78
CA LEU A 428 -4.39 -4.58 -36.87
C LEU A 428 -5.55 -5.56 -37.01
N LEU A 429 -5.77 -6.11 -38.22
CA LEU A 429 -6.83 -7.11 -38.48
C LEU A 429 -6.65 -8.35 -37.58
N LYS A 430 -5.42 -8.75 -37.25
CA LYS A 430 -5.14 -9.91 -36.37
C LYS A 430 -5.69 -9.71 -34.94
N TYR A 431 -5.90 -8.46 -34.58
CA TYR A 431 -6.39 -8.08 -33.24
C TYR A 431 -7.84 -7.58 -33.28
N GLU A 432 -8.59 -7.91 -34.34
CA GLU A 432 -9.99 -7.52 -34.55
C GLU A 432 -10.20 -6.00 -34.58
N LEU A 433 -9.17 -5.26 -35.00
CA LEU A 433 -9.25 -3.84 -35.26
C LEU A 433 -9.35 -3.62 -36.78
N ILE A 434 -10.58 -3.44 -37.25
CA ILE A 434 -10.83 -3.32 -38.71
C ILE A 434 -10.77 -1.83 -39.07
N PRO A 435 -9.80 -1.38 -39.89
CA PRO A 435 -9.73 0.00 -40.33
C PRO A 435 -10.95 0.40 -41.21
N GLU A 436 -11.29 1.68 -41.22
CA GLU A 436 -12.36 2.25 -42.02
C GLU A 436 -12.14 1.97 -43.51
N ASP A 437 -10.90 2.08 -44.01
CA ASP A 437 -10.52 1.76 -45.40
C ASP A 437 -10.85 0.31 -45.84
N MET A 438 -11.01 -0.59 -44.85
CA MET A 438 -11.34 -2.01 -45.02
C MET A 438 -12.78 -2.34 -44.63
N GLY A 439 -13.62 -1.32 -44.43
CA GLY A 439 -15.03 -1.48 -44.10
C GLY A 439 -15.30 -1.64 -42.59
N GLY A 440 -14.38 -1.28 -41.72
CA GLY A 440 -14.55 -1.26 -40.29
C GLY A 440 -14.91 0.11 -39.73
N GLU A 441 -14.84 0.22 -38.41
CA GLU A 441 -15.21 1.43 -37.63
C GLU A 441 -13.99 2.22 -37.12
N ILE A 442 -12.77 1.70 -37.31
CA ILE A 442 -11.56 2.26 -36.70
C ILE A 442 -10.86 3.23 -37.66
N GLN A 443 -10.73 4.46 -37.23
CA GLN A 443 -10.02 5.48 -38.01
C GLN A 443 -8.51 5.27 -37.88
N CYS A 444 -7.84 5.19 -39.05
CA CYS A 444 -6.39 5.03 -39.12
C CYS A 444 -5.76 6.23 -39.84
N ILE A 445 -4.99 7.03 -39.09
CA ILE A 445 -4.46 8.30 -39.59
C ILE A 445 -2.94 8.21 -39.67
N ASN A 446 -2.39 8.58 -40.82
CA ASN A 446 -0.95 8.63 -41.03
C ASN A 446 -0.42 9.96 -40.48
N VAL A 447 0.50 9.90 -39.51
CA VAL A 447 1.06 11.08 -38.84
C VAL A 447 2.58 11.08 -38.88
N SER A 448 3.16 12.27 -38.81
CA SER A 448 4.58 12.45 -38.46
C SER A 448 4.71 13.52 -37.41
N ALA A 449 5.08 13.12 -36.21
CA ALA A 449 5.34 14.05 -35.09
C ALA A 449 6.51 14.99 -35.41
N LEU A 450 7.55 14.48 -36.09
CA LEU A 450 8.74 15.26 -36.44
C LEU A 450 8.45 16.34 -37.49
N LYS A 451 7.79 15.97 -38.61
CA LYS A 451 7.43 16.88 -39.69
C LYS A 451 6.10 17.59 -39.50
N LYS A 452 5.37 17.29 -38.42
CA LYS A 452 4.04 17.84 -38.10
C LYS A 452 3.00 17.61 -39.22
N LEU A 453 3.06 16.44 -39.87
CA LEU A 453 2.12 16.04 -40.89
C LEU A 453 0.97 15.23 -40.29
N GLY A 454 -0.25 15.38 -40.79
CA GLY A 454 -1.43 14.63 -40.38
C GLY A 454 -1.99 14.98 -38.99
N LEU A 455 -1.42 15.98 -38.29
CA LEU A 455 -1.86 16.35 -36.93
C LEU A 455 -3.26 16.98 -36.92
N ASP A 456 -3.55 17.81 -37.93
CA ASP A 456 -4.87 18.45 -38.03
C ASP A 456 -5.96 17.41 -38.32
N GLN A 457 -5.68 16.41 -39.19
CA GLN A 457 -6.58 15.29 -39.46
C GLN A 457 -6.83 14.44 -38.18
N LEU A 458 -5.80 14.24 -37.35
CA LEU A 458 -5.97 13.53 -36.08
C LEU A 458 -6.91 14.30 -35.14
N ILE A 459 -6.77 15.63 -35.04
CA ILE A 459 -7.65 16.46 -34.24
C ILE A 459 -9.09 16.41 -34.75
N GLU A 460 -9.29 16.53 -36.08
CA GLU A 460 -10.62 16.43 -36.71
C GLU A 460 -11.29 15.08 -36.43
N SER A 461 -10.53 13.99 -36.49
CA SER A 461 -11.05 12.65 -36.16
C SER A 461 -11.43 12.51 -34.72
N ILE A 462 -10.68 13.13 -33.77
CA ILE A 462 -11.05 13.15 -32.34
C ILE A 462 -12.35 13.95 -32.14
N GLU A 463 -12.48 15.13 -32.78
CA GLU A 463 -13.69 15.95 -32.70
C GLU A 463 -14.90 15.21 -33.28
N LEU A 464 -14.76 14.55 -34.42
CA LEU A 464 -15.83 13.74 -35.02
C LEU A 464 -16.26 12.58 -34.12
N GLN A 465 -15.29 11.85 -33.54
CA GLN A 465 -15.57 10.75 -32.62
C GLN A 465 -16.27 11.25 -31.35
N ALA A 466 -15.87 12.43 -30.85
CA ALA A 466 -16.51 13.05 -29.67
C ALA A 466 -17.95 13.48 -29.94
N GLU A 467 -18.28 13.94 -31.15
CA GLU A 467 -19.63 14.25 -31.57
C GLU A 467 -20.51 13.00 -31.63
N ILE A 468 -19.98 11.88 -32.15
CA ILE A 468 -20.69 10.60 -32.20
C ILE A 468 -21.01 10.10 -30.78
N LEU A 469 -20.11 10.32 -29.85
CA LEU A 469 -20.28 9.89 -28.44
C LEU A 469 -21.24 10.80 -27.64
N GLU A 470 -21.66 11.95 -28.19
CA GLU A 470 -22.53 12.92 -27.53
C GLU A 470 -22.13 13.21 -26.06
N LEU A 471 -20.85 13.55 -25.81
CA LEU A 471 -20.30 13.75 -24.47
C LEU A 471 -20.97 14.91 -23.74
N LYS A 472 -21.76 14.63 -22.71
CA LYS A 472 -22.52 15.61 -21.92
C LYS A 472 -22.16 15.50 -20.44
N SER A 473 -22.12 16.61 -19.72
CA SER A 473 -21.93 16.70 -18.28
C SER A 473 -22.71 17.87 -17.70
N ASP A 474 -23.09 17.79 -16.44
CA ASP A 474 -23.74 18.88 -15.71
C ASP A 474 -22.68 19.71 -14.98
N PRO A 475 -22.49 20.99 -15.34
CA PRO A 475 -21.51 21.86 -14.66
C PRO A 475 -21.98 22.38 -13.30
N ASP A 476 -23.28 22.34 -13.02
CA ASP A 476 -23.88 22.95 -11.81
C ASP A 476 -23.96 22.00 -10.63
N CYS A 477 -23.68 20.69 -10.85
CA CYS A 477 -23.66 19.71 -9.77
C CYS A 477 -22.38 19.80 -8.92
N PRO A 478 -22.35 19.21 -7.69
CA PRO A 478 -21.13 19.04 -6.93
C PRO A 478 -20.06 18.31 -7.77
N ALA A 479 -18.83 18.82 -7.72
CA ALA A 479 -17.80 18.27 -8.57
C ALA A 479 -17.45 16.82 -8.20
N LEU A 480 -17.38 16.00 -9.25
CA LEU A 480 -16.87 14.65 -9.23
C LEU A 480 -15.64 14.60 -10.14
N GLY A 481 -14.57 14.02 -9.65
CA GLY A 481 -13.35 13.84 -10.45
C GLY A 481 -12.60 12.58 -10.08
N VAL A 482 -11.57 12.27 -10.84
CA VAL A 482 -10.68 11.12 -10.60
C VAL A 482 -9.25 11.62 -10.47
N VAL A 483 -8.53 11.07 -9.49
CA VAL A 483 -7.11 11.36 -9.27
C VAL A 483 -6.28 10.67 -10.34
N ILE A 484 -5.56 11.44 -11.12
CA ILE A 484 -4.61 10.93 -12.10
C ILE A 484 -3.31 10.56 -11.38
N GLU A 485 -2.76 11.51 -10.61
CA GLU A 485 -1.54 11.34 -9.83
C GLU A 485 -1.58 12.11 -8.51
N SER A 486 -0.77 11.67 -7.55
CA SER A 486 -0.56 12.37 -6.28
C SER A 486 0.92 12.43 -5.94
N LYS A 487 1.36 13.61 -5.46
CA LYS A 487 2.76 13.91 -5.11
C LYS A 487 2.85 14.77 -3.86
N ILE A 488 4.03 14.77 -3.23
CA ILE A 488 4.33 15.69 -2.12
C ILE A 488 5.37 16.69 -2.59
N GLU A 489 5.00 17.97 -2.67
CA GLU A 489 5.93 19.05 -3.01
C GLU A 489 6.35 19.84 -1.78
N LYS A 490 7.65 20.16 -1.70
CA LYS A 490 8.20 20.98 -0.61
C LYS A 490 7.58 22.37 -0.62
N GLY A 491 6.93 22.75 0.48
CA GLY A 491 6.29 24.04 0.64
C GLY A 491 4.83 24.12 0.19
N LYS A 492 4.38 23.26 -0.71
CA LYS A 492 2.97 23.15 -1.12
C LYS A 492 2.22 22.03 -0.33
N GLY A 493 2.95 21.04 0.14
CA GLY A 493 2.37 19.87 0.81
C GLY A 493 1.89 18.82 -0.18
N SER A 494 0.77 18.15 0.13
CA SER A 494 0.12 17.22 -0.77
C SER A 494 -0.49 17.96 -1.96
N VAL A 495 -0.16 17.51 -3.17
CA VAL A 495 -0.64 18.01 -4.46
C VAL A 495 -1.19 16.82 -5.22
N ILE A 496 -2.41 16.94 -5.70
CA ILE A 496 -3.03 15.93 -6.56
C ILE A 496 -3.33 16.51 -7.94
N THR A 497 -3.11 15.72 -8.96
CA THR A 497 -3.59 15.99 -10.33
C THR A 497 -4.96 15.33 -10.46
N LEU A 498 -6.00 16.15 -10.59
CA LEU A 498 -7.39 15.74 -10.66
C LEU A 498 -7.96 16.02 -12.04
N LEU A 499 -8.64 15.04 -12.63
CA LEU A 499 -9.50 15.24 -13.79
C LEU A 499 -10.94 15.39 -13.33
N VAL A 500 -11.54 16.52 -13.59
CA VAL A 500 -12.96 16.78 -13.28
C VAL A 500 -13.82 16.05 -14.32
N GLN A 501 -14.70 15.15 -13.88
CA GLN A 501 -15.61 14.41 -14.78
C GLN A 501 -16.98 15.10 -14.89
N SER A 502 -17.51 15.61 -13.77
CA SER A 502 -18.78 16.33 -13.72
C SER A 502 -18.74 17.38 -12.63
N GLY A 503 -19.60 18.38 -12.74
CA GLY A 503 -19.64 19.50 -11.79
C GLY A 503 -18.50 20.49 -11.97
N THR A 504 -18.48 21.52 -11.12
CA THR A 504 -17.44 22.53 -11.09
C THR A 504 -16.78 22.58 -9.72
N ILE A 505 -15.46 22.47 -9.66
CA ILE A 505 -14.70 22.61 -8.43
C ILE A 505 -14.19 24.04 -8.29
N ARG A 506 -14.29 24.61 -7.09
CA ARG A 506 -13.86 25.98 -6.77
C ARG A 506 -12.88 26.04 -5.63
N VAL A 507 -12.09 27.09 -5.58
CA VAL A 507 -11.22 27.37 -4.43
C VAL A 507 -12.07 27.62 -3.19
N GLY A 508 -11.82 26.85 -2.15
CA GLY A 508 -12.56 26.89 -0.89
C GLY A 508 -13.51 25.72 -0.68
N ASP A 509 -13.78 24.92 -1.69
CA ASP A 509 -14.60 23.71 -1.59
C ASP A 509 -13.96 22.66 -0.68
N ILE A 510 -14.80 21.86 -0.06
CA ILE A 510 -14.39 20.75 0.79
C ILE A 510 -14.48 19.49 -0.06
N ILE A 511 -13.37 18.78 -0.16
CA ILE A 511 -13.28 17.58 -0.99
C ILE A 511 -12.89 16.36 -0.16
N VAL A 512 -13.43 15.22 -0.56
CA VAL A 512 -13.02 13.88 -0.10
C VAL A 512 -12.45 13.12 -1.27
N VAL A 513 -11.24 12.62 -1.11
CA VAL A 513 -10.52 11.89 -2.16
C VAL A 513 -10.00 10.58 -1.59
N GLY A 514 -10.59 9.46 -1.99
CA GLY A 514 -10.26 8.18 -1.39
C GLY A 514 -10.46 8.20 0.13
N SER A 515 -9.41 7.90 0.89
CA SER A 515 -9.37 7.95 2.36
C SER A 515 -8.94 9.30 2.93
N GLU A 516 -8.68 10.30 2.08
CA GLU A 516 -8.19 11.61 2.49
C GLU A 516 -9.26 12.68 2.32
N ASN A 517 -9.23 13.69 3.16
CA ASN A 517 -10.11 14.85 3.05
C ASN A 517 -9.32 16.15 3.09
N GLY A 518 -9.93 17.22 2.65
CA GLY A 518 -9.27 18.52 2.72
C GLY A 518 -10.13 19.65 2.16
N LYS A 519 -9.62 20.87 2.35
CA LYS A 519 -10.19 22.07 1.78
C LYS A 519 -9.30 22.58 0.66
N VAL A 520 -9.86 22.79 -0.51
CA VAL A 520 -9.16 23.32 -1.68
C VAL A 520 -8.58 24.69 -1.36
N ARG A 521 -7.26 24.78 -1.28
CA ARG A 521 -6.53 26.04 -1.04
C ARG A 521 -6.22 26.79 -2.31
N ALA A 522 -5.86 26.05 -3.35
CA ALA A 522 -5.56 26.59 -4.68
C ALA A 522 -5.80 25.53 -5.74
N LEU A 523 -6.21 25.98 -6.91
CA LEU A 523 -6.30 25.21 -8.14
C LEU A 523 -5.25 25.76 -9.12
N ILE A 524 -4.50 24.87 -9.75
CA ILE A 524 -3.46 25.24 -10.72
C ILE A 524 -3.79 24.49 -12.01
N ASN A 525 -3.79 25.18 -13.14
CA ASN A 525 -3.97 24.56 -14.46
C ASN A 525 -2.67 23.90 -14.95
N ASP A 526 -2.72 23.24 -16.10
CA ASP A 526 -1.58 22.59 -16.77
C ASP A 526 -0.48 23.58 -17.21
N LEU A 527 -0.79 24.87 -17.30
CA LEU A 527 0.18 25.94 -17.59
C LEU A 527 0.86 26.49 -16.32
N GLY A 528 0.51 26.00 -15.14
CA GLY A 528 1.06 26.45 -13.86
C GLY A 528 0.39 27.72 -13.29
N GLU A 529 -0.71 28.18 -13.89
CA GLU A 529 -1.45 29.36 -13.47
C GLU A 529 -2.52 28.99 -12.44
N ARG A 530 -2.77 29.91 -11.49
CA ARG A 530 -3.84 29.72 -10.51
C ARG A 530 -5.19 30.07 -11.12
N VAL A 531 -6.13 29.13 -11.02
CA VAL A 531 -7.51 29.30 -11.45
C VAL A 531 -8.45 29.33 -10.25
N VAL A 532 -9.59 30.00 -10.39
CA VAL A 532 -10.60 30.13 -9.33
C VAL A 532 -11.57 28.95 -9.38
N GLU A 533 -11.89 28.48 -10.57
CA GLU A 533 -12.82 27.37 -10.83
C GLU A 533 -12.30 26.48 -11.97
N ALA A 534 -12.68 25.20 -11.91
CA ALA A 534 -12.41 24.25 -12.98
C ALA A 534 -13.69 23.52 -13.38
N LYS A 535 -13.91 23.45 -14.70
CA LYS A 535 -15.09 22.87 -15.36
C LYS A 535 -14.86 21.39 -15.69
N PRO A 536 -15.91 20.64 -16.10
CA PRO A 536 -15.76 19.27 -16.53
C PRO A 536 -14.70 19.08 -17.62
N SER A 537 -14.04 17.93 -17.62
CA SER A 537 -12.92 17.53 -18.49
C SER A 537 -11.64 18.38 -18.35
N CYS A 538 -11.55 19.27 -17.34
CA CYS A 538 -10.35 20.06 -17.10
C CYS A 538 -9.39 19.29 -16.16
N PRO A 539 -8.13 19.02 -16.54
CA PRO A 539 -7.10 18.53 -15.63
C PRO A 539 -6.58 19.69 -14.78
N ILE A 540 -6.52 19.52 -13.47
CA ILE A 540 -6.06 20.53 -12.51
C ILE A 540 -5.19 19.92 -11.42
N GLU A 541 -4.22 20.70 -10.94
CA GLU A 541 -3.53 20.39 -9.68
C GLU A 541 -4.29 21.05 -8.52
N VAL A 542 -4.67 20.24 -7.55
CA VAL A 542 -5.39 20.66 -6.34
C VAL A 542 -4.48 20.61 -5.14
N LEU A 543 -4.46 21.71 -4.37
CA LEU A 543 -3.70 21.84 -3.13
C LEU A 543 -4.64 21.94 -1.94
N GLY A 544 -4.29 21.28 -0.83
CA GLY A 544 -5.00 21.48 0.44
C GLY A 544 -5.52 20.21 1.10
N LEU A 545 -5.19 19.03 0.58
CA LEU A 545 -5.50 17.73 1.19
C LEU A 545 -4.64 17.45 2.43
N SER A 546 -5.18 16.61 3.32
CA SER A 546 -4.51 16.14 4.55
C SER A 546 -3.37 15.18 4.25
N GLY A 547 -3.52 14.31 3.25
CA GLY A 547 -2.54 13.31 2.84
C GLY A 547 -2.48 13.13 1.32
N THR A 548 -1.81 12.07 0.88
CA THR A 548 -1.69 11.69 -0.54
C THR A 548 -2.63 10.53 -0.83
N PRO A 549 -3.75 10.75 -1.54
CA PRO A 549 -4.65 9.68 -1.95
C PRO A 549 -3.99 8.76 -2.98
N MET A 550 -4.58 7.61 -3.20
CA MET A 550 -4.14 6.70 -4.26
C MET A 550 -4.51 7.26 -5.63
N ALA A 551 -3.67 6.98 -6.61
CA ALA A 551 -3.99 7.30 -7.99
C ALA A 551 -5.17 6.40 -8.46
N GLY A 552 -6.17 7.02 -9.10
CA GLY A 552 -7.44 6.37 -9.46
C GLY A 552 -8.57 6.57 -8.45
N ASP A 553 -8.29 7.15 -7.27
CA ASP A 553 -9.33 7.47 -6.29
C ASP A 553 -10.33 8.50 -6.82
N ILE A 554 -11.59 8.33 -6.41
CA ILE A 554 -12.66 9.27 -6.77
C ILE A 554 -12.65 10.43 -5.78
N ALA A 555 -12.64 11.64 -6.32
CA ALA A 555 -12.76 12.89 -5.60
C ALA A 555 -14.21 13.40 -5.67
N ASN A 556 -14.81 13.69 -4.53
CA ASN A 556 -16.15 14.24 -4.39
C ASN A 556 -16.12 15.54 -3.61
N VAL A 557 -16.86 16.55 -4.09
CA VAL A 557 -17.10 17.77 -3.31
C VAL A 557 -18.25 17.52 -2.35
N VAL A 558 -18.06 17.92 -1.08
CA VAL A 558 -19.01 17.72 0.02
C VAL A 558 -19.34 19.07 0.66
N GLU A 559 -20.57 19.22 1.14
CA GLU A 559 -21.05 20.47 1.71
C GLU A 559 -20.41 20.85 3.05
N SER A 560 -20.00 19.87 3.86
CA SER A 560 -19.47 20.14 5.20
C SER A 560 -18.20 19.32 5.50
N GLU A 561 -17.28 19.94 6.25
CA GLU A 561 -16.03 19.33 6.68
C GLU A 561 -16.25 18.13 7.62
N SER A 562 -17.33 18.16 8.40
CA SER A 562 -17.69 17.03 9.29
C SER A 562 -18.05 15.78 8.51
N LYS A 563 -18.88 15.92 7.46
CA LYS A 563 -19.22 14.82 6.55
C LYS A 563 -17.99 14.33 5.80
N ALA A 564 -17.14 15.25 5.34
CA ALA A 564 -15.90 14.89 4.65
C ALA A 564 -14.99 14.03 5.51
N ARG A 565 -14.83 14.39 6.79
CA ARG A 565 -14.02 13.63 7.74
C ARG A 565 -14.63 12.26 8.03
N GLU A 566 -15.94 12.19 8.25
CA GLU A 566 -16.66 10.93 8.52
C GLU A 566 -16.48 9.92 7.37
N VAL A 567 -16.66 10.36 6.11
CA VAL A 567 -16.43 9.54 4.91
C VAL A 567 -14.97 9.07 4.83
N ALA A 568 -14.02 9.97 5.03
CA ALA A 568 -12.59 9.64 4.96
C ALA A 568 -12.18 8.64 6.05
N GLU A 569 -12.64 8.83 7.28
CA GLU A 569 -12.37 7.90 8.39
C GLU A 569 -12.99 6.52 8.14
N TYR A 570 -14.23 6.47 7.63
CA TYR A 570 -14.87 5.22 7.23
C TYR A 570 -14.08 4.47 6.16
N ARG A 571 -13.70 5.15 5.07
CA ARG A 571 -12.90 4.54 3.99
C ARG A 571 -11.53 4.07 4.47
N SER A 572 -10.86 4.87 5.32
CA SER A 572 -9.58 4.50 5.94
C SER A 572 -9.70 3.26 6.81
N ARG A 573 -10.77 3.16 7.63
CA ARG A 573 -11.04 1.97 8.46
C ARG A 573 -11.26 0.74 7.60
N LYS A 574 -12.15 0.83 6.60
CA LYS A 574 -12.47 -0.26 5.67
C LYS A 574 -11.24 -0.74 4.88
N PHE A 575 -10.35 0.19 4.50
CA PHE A 575 -9.09 -0.14 3.83
C PHE A 575 -8.17 -0.94 4.76
N LYS A 576 -7.97 -0.47 6.00
CA LYS A 576 -7.16 -1.15 7.02
C LYS A 576 -7.72 -2.53 7.38
N GLU A 577 -9.03 -2.68 7.47
CA GLU A 577 -9.69 -3.98 7.70
C GLU A 577 -9.46 -4.96 6.55
N LYS A 578 -9.53 -4.49 5.30
CA LYS A 578 -9.19 -5.31 4.12
C LYS A 578 -7.73 -5.74 4.13
N GLU A 579 -6.82 -4.83 4.43
CA GLU A 579 -5.39 -5.10 4.51
C GLU A 579 -5.06 -6.08 5.64
N ALA A 580 -5.65 -5.89 6.82
CA ALA A 580 -5.52 -6.81 7.94
C ALA A 580 -6.10 -8.21 7.63
N ALA A 581 -7.23 -8.27 6.93
CA ALA A 581 -7.85 -9.54 6.51
C ALA A 581 -7.00 -10.28 5.46
N LEU A 582 -6.33 -9.56 4.56
CA LEU A 582 -5.40 -10.14 3.59
C LEU A 582 -4.13 -10.65 4.28
N SER A 583 -3.57 -9.88 5.21
CA SER A 583 -2.37 -10.27 5.97
C SER A 583 -2.63 -11.46 6.90
N SER A 584 -3.82 -11.55 7.52
CA SER A 584 -4.16 -12.64 8.45
C SER A 584 -4.40 -13.99 7.74
N ARG A 585 -4.84 -13.99 6.48
CA ARG A 585 -5.02 -15.22 5.70
C ARG A 585 -3.69 -15.86 5.27
N GLY A 586 -2.63 -15.06 5.18
CA GLY A 586 -1.31 -15.54 4.78
C GLY A 586 -0.48 -16.23 5.87
N THR A 587 -0.80 -16.02 7.16
CA THR A 587 0.14 -16.37 8.24
C THR A 587 0.29 -17.87 8.51
N VAL A 588 -0.73 -18.67 8.45
CA VAL A 588 -0.64 -20.12 8.77
C VAL A 588 -0.29 -20.95 7.52
N GLU A 589 -0.92 -20.67 6.39
CA GLU A 589 -0.62 -21.37 5.15
C GLU A 589 0.75 -20.97 4.57
N GLN A 590 1.13 -19.70 4.68
CA GLN A 590 2.47 -19.24 4.30
C GLN A 590 3.56 -19.74 5.26
N MET A 591 3.30 -19.82 6.58
CA MET A 591 4.24 -20.45 7.49
C MET A 591 4.48 -21.92 7.16
N LEU A 592 3.42 -22.66 6.82
CA LEU A 592 3.55 -24.06 6.40
C LEU A 592 4.25 -24.19 5.03
N ALA A 593 3.96 -23.30 4.10
CA ALA A 593 4.63 -23.26 2.80
C ALA A 593 6.11 -22.87 2.93
N ASN A 594 6.45 -21.88 3.78
CA ASN A 594 7.83 -21.50 4.06
C ASN A 594 8.63 -22.59 4.79
N ILE A 595 7.97 -23.40 5.63
CA ILE A 595 8.61 -24.56 6.27
C ILE A 595 8.88 -25.69 5.24
N GLN A 596 8.05 -25.78 4.20
CA GLN A 596 8.20 -26.80 3.15
C GLN A 596 9.14 -26.37 2.01
N SER A 597 9.29 -25.07 1.75
CA SER A 597 10.08 -24.54 0.62
C SER A 597 11.57 -24.30 0.93
N GLY A 598 12.03 -24.54 2.17
CA GLY A 598 13.41 -24.29 2.56
C GLY A 598 13.70 -22.79 2.75
N ASP A 599 14.95 -22.44 3.01
CA ASP A 599 15.39 -21.07 3.25
C ASP A 599 15.24 -20.21 1.98
N VAL A 600 14.13 -19.46 1.88
CA VAL A 600 13.97 -18.43 0.84
C VAL A 600 14.77 -17.21 1.28
N THR A 601 15.74 -16.81 0.49
CA THR A 601 16.52 -15.60 0.75
C THR A 601 15.70 -14.36 0.36
N GLU A 602 15.34 -13.54 1.34
CA GLU A 602 14.57 -12.31 1.14
C GLU A 602 15.50 -11.10 1.12
N LEU A 603 15.39 -10.25 0.07
CA LEU A 603 16.03 -8.94 0.02
C LEU A 603 15.08 -7.87 0.58
N PRO A 604 15.28 -7.38 1.80
CA PRO A 604 14.42 -6.34 2.36
C PRO A 604 14.72 -4.98 1.73
N VAL A 605 13.67 -4.27 1.30
CA VAL A 605 13.78 -2.99 0.59
C VAL A 605 12.79 -1.96 1.12
N VAL A 606 13.23 -0.71 1.27
CA VAL A 606 12.39 0.47 1.54
C VAL A 606 12.38 1.35 0.29
N ILE A 607 11.20 1.72 -0.19
CA ILE A 607 11.01 2.46 -1.45
C ILE A 607 10.45 3.84 -1.18
N LYS A 608 11.05 4.87 -1.77
CA LYS A 608 10.56 6.25 -1.78
C LYS A 608 10.49 6.78 -3.19
N THR A 609 9.35 7.34 -3.57
CA THR A 609 9.10 7.87 -4.91
C THR A 609 8.58 9.29 -4.87
N ASP A 610 8.62 9.96 -5.97
CA ASP A 610 8.07 11.31 -6.16
C ASP A 610 6.55 11.29 -6.28
N VAL A 611 5.99 10.31 -7.05
CA VAL A 611 4.55 10.16 -7.28
C VAL A 611 4.06 8.76 -6.92
N HIS A 612 2.75 8.65 -6.65
CA HIS A 612 2.13 7.38 -6.24
C HIS A 612 2.12 6.34 -7.36
N GLY A 613 1.91 6.76 -8.60
CA GLY A 613 1.90 5.84 -9.74
C GLY A 613 3.25 5.16 -9.97
N SER A 614 4.37 5.90 -9.83
CA SER A 614 5.72 5.31 -9.89
C SER A 614 5.96 4.31 -8.76
N LEU A 615 5.43 4.57 -7.56
CA LEU A 615 5.52 3.63 -6.43
C LEU A 615 4.82 2.30 -6.74
N GLU A 616 3.61 2.38 -7.28
CA GLU A 616 2.79 1.22 -7.67
C GLU A 616 3.51 0.38 -8.75
N ALA A 617 4.00 1.03 -9.79
CA ALA A 617 4.76 0.38 -10.86
C ALA A 617 6.03 -0.33 -10.35
N ILE A 618 6.81 0.34 -9.50
CA ILE A 618 8.03 -0.25 -8.91
C ILE A 618 7.68 -1.44 -8.02
N LYS A 619 6.62 -1.36 -7.20
CA LYS A 619 6.16 -2.48 -6.37
C LYS A 619 5.79 -3.71 -7.22
N VAL A 620 5.01 -3.50 -8.28
CA VAL A 620 4.61 -4.58 -9.19
C VAL A 620 5.83 -5.19 -9.89
N ALA A 621 6.74 -4.35 -10.38
CA ALA A 621 7.94 -4.80 -11.06
C ALA A 621 8.90 -5.58 -10.13
N LEU A 622 9.13 -5.08 -8.90
CA LEU A 622 9.98 -5.77 -7.92
C LEU A 622 9.37 -7.09 -7.44
N ASN A 623 8.05 -7.17 -7.30
CA ASN A 623 7.36 -8.42 -6.95
C ASN A 623 7.44 -9.47 -8.07
N LYS A 624 7.64 -9.05 -9.32
CA LYS A 624 7.89 -9.95 -10.46
C LYS A 624 9.36 -10.39 -10.55
N LEU A 625 10.29 -9.65 -9.91
CA LEU A 625 11.70 -10.02 -9.81
C LEU A 625 11.86 -11.06 -8.70
N GLY A 626 12.49 -12.14 -9.03
CA GLY A 626 12.83 -13.21 -8.09
C GLY A 626 12.31 -14.55 -8.55
N ASP A 627 13.04 -15.58 -8.13
CA ASP A 627 12.72 -16.97 -8.34
C ASP A 627 12.14 -17.59 -7.08
N ASP A 628 11.86 -18.91 -7.13
CA ASP A 628 11.37 -19.66 -5.97
C ASP A 628 12.29 -19.59 -4.74
N LYS A 629 13.60 -19.32 -4.95
CA LYS A 629 14.64 -19.24 -3.90
C LYS A 629 14.93 -17.84 -3.39
N THR A 630 14.68 -16.79 -4.20
CA THR A 630 15.00 -15.42 -3.84
C THR A 630 13.83 -14.50 -4.16
N LYS A 631 13.45 -13.64 -3.21
CA LYS A 631 12.35 -12.69 -3.37
C LYS A 631 12.71 -11.30 -2.79
N VAL A 632 12.18 -10.26 -3.43
CA VAL A 632 12.27 -8.91 -2.86
C VAL A 632 11.14 -8.73 -1.85
N LYS A 633 11.48 -8.34 -0.63
CA LYS A 633 10.52 -8.01 0.42
C LYS A 633 10.40 -6.51 0.60
N ILE A 634 9.32 -5.95 0.13
CA ILE A 634 9.04 -4.53 0.29
C ILE A 634 8.52 -4.28 1.70
N LEU A 635 9.33 -3.64 2.56
CA LEU A 635 8.96 -3.33 3.94
C LEU A 635 8.07 -2.10 4.05
N SER A 636 8.42 -1.07 3.29
CA SER A 636 7.67 0.19 3.24
C SER A 636 7.80 0.82 1.86
N GLY A 637 6.71 1.36 1.35
CA GLY A 637 6.72 2.16 0.14
C GLY A 637 5.82 3.37 0.32
N SER A 638 6.38 4.57 0.14
CA SER A 638 5.63 5.82 0.31
C SER A 638 6.16 6.93 -0.58
N VAL A 639 5.32 7.94 -0.79
CA VAL A 639 5.61 9.11 -1.63
C VAL A 639 6.32 10.20 -0.82
N GLY A 640 7.24 10.90 -1.45
CA GLY A 640 7.94 12.05 -0.89
C GLY A 640 9.41 11.80 -0.56
N PRO A 641 10.11 12.77 0.06
CA PRO A 641 11.53 12.67 0.38
C PRO A 641 11.81 11.58 1.43
N ILE A 642 13.02 11.02 1.40
CA ILE A 642 13.45 10.03 2.39
C ILE A 642 13.66 10.73 3.74
N ASN A 643 12.93 10.28 4.77
CA ASN A 643 12.90 10.81 6.12
C ASN A 643 13.76 9.97 7.10
N GLU A 644 13.93 10.47 8.32
CA GLU A 644 14.65 9.77 9.39
C GLU A 644 14.00 8.44 9.78
N SER A 645 12.65 8.40 9.79
CA SER A 645 11.90 7.19 10.12
C SER A 645 12.14 6.06 9.12
N ASP A 646 12.34 6.40 7.84
CA ASP A 646 12.61 5.42 6.78
C ASP A 646 14.01 4.80 6.95
N ILE A 647 14.99 5.63 7.33
CA ILE A 647 16.34 5.15 7.63
C ILE A 647 16.34 4.30 8.90
N SER A 648 15.60 4.71 9.94
CA SER A 648 15.49 3.90 11.17
C SER A 648 14.86 2.54 10.90
N LEU A 649 13.85 2.47 10.03
CA LEU A 649 13.27 1.20 9.57
C LEU A 649 14.29 0.35 8.79
N ALA A 650 15.06 0.99 7.89
CA ALA A 650 16.09 0.32 7.11
C ALA A 650 17.21 -0.25 8.00
N VAL A 651 17.65 0.51 9.03
CA VAL A 651 18.61 0.02 10.05
C VAL A 651 18.08 -1.21 10.76
N ALA A 652 16.84 -1.13 11.29
CA ALA A 652 16.23 -2.21 12.06
C ALA A 652 16.04 -3.51 11.27
N SER A 653 15.91 -3.40 9.95
CA SER A 653 15.61 -4.53 9.05
C SER A 653 16.78 -4.88 8.11
N SER A 654 17.94 -4.22 8.26
CA SER A 654 19.09 -4.34 7.34
C SER A 654 18.69 -4.19 5.85
N ALA A 655 17.78 -3.24 5.58
CA ALA A 655 17.18 -3.04 4.28
C ALA A 655 17.92 -2.01 3.43
N LEU A 656 17.91 -2.20 2.10
CA LEU A 656 18.33 -1.20 1.13
C LEU A 656 17.25 -0.13 0.98
N VAL A 657 17.66 1.13 0.79
CA VAL A 657 16.74 2.24 0.56
C VAL A 657 16.85 2.70 -0.89
N PHE A 658 15.77 2.52 -1.66
CA PHE A 658 15.65 3.04 -3.01
C PHE A 658 14.90 4.38 -3.04
N GLY A 659 15.54 5.40 -3.58
CA GLY A 659 14.94 6.71 -3.83
C GLY A 659 14.75 6.95 -5.33
N PHE A 660 13.50 6.88 -5.80
CA PHE A 660 13.15 7.13 -7.20
C PHE A 660 12.73 8.59 -7.39
N ASN A 661 13.49 9.36 -8.15
CA ASN A 661 13.34 10.81 -8.36
C ASN A 661 13.33 11.67 -7.10
N VAL A 662 13.62 11.09 -5.92
CA VAL A 662 13.63 11.78 -4.64
C VAL A 662 15.02 11.79 -4.01
N ARG A 663 15.21 12.67 -3.04
CA ARG A 663 16.47 12.78 -2.28
C ARG A 663 16.20 12.72 -0.79
N ALA A 664 17.18 12.26 -0.03
CA ALA A 664 17.10 12.22 1.43
C ALA A 664 17.23 13.64 2.03
N ILE A 665 16.43 13.90 3.06
CA ILE A 665 16.53 15.11 3.89
C ILE A 665 17.95 15.13 4.54
N PRO A 666 18.55 16.32 4.79
CA PRO A 666 19.89 16.38 5.34
C PRO A 666 20.10 15.55 6.61
N GLN A 667 19.15 15.59 7.53
CA GLN A 667 19.16 14.80 8.78
C GLN A 667 19.14 13.29 8.50
N ALA A 668 18.26 12.82 7.61
CA ALA A 668 18.22 11.41 7.20
C ALA A 668 19.54 10.94 6.56
N ARG A 669 20.20 11.83 5.79
CA ARG A 669 21.49 11.52 5.16
C ARG A 669 22.61 11.37 6.20
N GLU A 670 22.61 12.18 7.25
CA GLU A 670 23.57 12.08 8.35
C GLU A 670 23.40 10.78 9.14
N ILE A 671 22.13 10.42 9.45
CA ILE A 671 21.80 9.17 10.13
C ILE A 671 22.22 7.97 9.26
N ALA A 672 21.89 7.98 7.97
CA ALA A 672 22.25 6.89 7.05
C ALA A 672 23.77 6.67 6.98
N LYS A 673 24.56 7.75 6.97
CA LYS A 673 26.03 7.67 7.00
C LYS A 673 26.55 7.12 8.33
N ARG A 674 25.95 7.54 9.45
CA ARG A 674 26.33 7.06 10.79
C ARG A 674 26.05 5.57 10.94
N ASP A 675 24.90 5.14 10.50
CA ASP A 675 24.37 3.78 10.70
C ASP A 675 24.67 2.86 9.50
N MET A 676 25.53 3.31 8.55
CA MET A 676 25.99 2.55 7.38
C MET A 676 24.85 2.02 6.48
N VAL A 677 23.72 2.73 6.41
CA VAL A 677 22.61 2.37 5.51
C VAL A 677 22.89 2.84 4.10
N GLU A 678 22.80 1.93 3.14
CA GLU A 678 22.97 2.25 1.73
C GLU A 678 21.70 2.85 1.15
N ILE A 679 21.81 4.07 0.60
CA ILE A 679 20.73 4.76 -0.11
C ILE A 679 21.11 4.83 -1.58
N ARG A 680 20.32 4.22 -2.44
CA ARG A 680 20.49 4.22 -3.89
C ARG A 680 19.47 5.14 -4.54
N TYR A 681 19.92 6.02 -5.42
CA TYR A 681 19.08 7.04 -6.08
C TYR A 681 19.01 6.76 -7.57
N HIS A 682 17.80 6.53 -8.05
CA HIS A 682 17.53 6.27 -9.46
C HIS A 682 16.54 7.28 -10.01
N SER A 683 16.69 7.62 -11.29
CA SER A 683 15.77 8.47 -12.04
C SER A 683 15.10 7.70 -13.18
N ILE A 684 15.58 6.50 -13.48
CA ILE A 684 15.06 5.61 -14.51
C ILE A 684 14.69 4.28 -13.85
N ILE A 685 13.48 3.78 -14.12
CA ILE A 685 12.97 2.54 -13.48
C ILE A 685 13.82 1.31 -13.82
N TYR A 686 14.37 1.25 -15.05
CA TYR A 686 15.22 0.14 -15.48
C TYR A 686 16.48 0.00 -14.63
N GLU A 687 17.14 1.12 -14.31
CA GLU A 687 18.34 1.15 -13.48
C GLU A 687 18.05 0.64 -12.06
N LEU A 688 16.88 1.00 -11.52
CA LEU A 688 16.44 0.53 -10.20
C LEU A 688 16.20 -0.99 -10.21
N LEU A 689 15.54 -1.50 -11.26
CA LEU A 689 15.25 -2.93 -11.39
C LEU A 689 16.53 -3.76 -11.61
N GLU A 690 17.45 -3.26 -12.40
CA GLU A 690 18.76 -3.89 -12.63
C GLU A 690 19.58 -3.93 -11.35
N ASP A 691 19.55 -2.84 -10.57
CA ASP A 691 20.26 -2.76 -9.30
C ASP A 691 19.67 -3.72 -8.26
N ALA A 692 18.33 -3.86 -8.20
CA ALA A 692 17.66 -4.85 -7.39
C ALA A 692 17.99 -6.29 -7.83
N LYS A 693 18.04 -6.54 -9.14
CA LYS A 693 18.41 -7.83 -9.72
C LYS A 693 19.86 -8.22 -9.39
N ASN A 694 20.77 -7.26 -9.47
CA ASN A 694 22.18 -7.45 -9.07
C ASN A 694 22.29 -7.75 -7.57
N GLY A 695 21.48 -7.07 -6.74
CA GLY A 695 21.39 -7.34 -5.30
C GLY A 695 20.94 -8.77 -5.01
N LEU A 696 19.87 -9.25 -5.67
CA LEU A 696 19.39 -10.63 -5.54
C LEU A 696 20.41 -11.64 -6.04
N SER A 697 21.05 -11.39 -7.20
CA SER A 697 22.09 -12.26 -7.76
C SER A 697 23.29 -12.42 -6.83
N GLY A 698 23.63 -11.34 -6.10
CA GLY A 698 24.71 -11.36 -5.10
C GLY A 698 24.40 -12.19 -3.84
N MET A 699 23.11 -12.51 -3.61
CA MET A 699 22.65 -13.33 -2.48
C MET A 699 22.50 -14.80 -2.84
N LEU A 700 22.59 -15.16 -4.13
CA LEU A 700 22.53 -16.55 -4.58
C LEU A 700 23.87 -17.25 -4.34
N ASP A 701 23.81 -18.50 -3.93
CA ASP A 701 24.99 -19.35 -3.87
C ASP A 701 25.59 -19.54 -5.28
N PRO A 702 26.91 -19.42 -5.45
CA PRO A 702 27.53 -19.59 -6.75
C PRO A 702 27.34 -21.03 -7.25
N ASP A 703 27.09 -21.20 -8.53
CA ASP A 703 27.10 -22.52 -9.14
C ASP A 703 28.55 -23.03 -9.25
N LEU A 704 28.77 -24.21 -8.71
CA LEU A 704 30.05 -24.90 -8.80
C LEU A 704 30.14 -25.65 -10.12
N GLN A 705 30.93 -25.17 -11.07
CA GLN A 705 31.17 -25.86 -12.31
C GLN A 705 32.51 -26.61 -12.24
N GLU A 706 32.46 -27.88 -12.47
CA GLU A 706 33.65 -28.73 -12.54
C GLU A 706 34.23 -28.65 -13.98
N GLU A 707 35.45 -28.17 -14.08
CA GLU A 707 36.19 -28.17 -15.33
C GLU A 707 37.22 -29.31 -15.30
N PHE A 708 37.07 -30.21 -16.23
CA PHE A 708 38.02 -31.32 -16.40
C PHE A 708 39.40 -30.81 -16.80
N ILE A 709 40.45 -31.27 -16.10
CA ILE A 709 41.84 -30.85 -16.36
C ILE A 709 42.68 -31.97 -16.94
N GLY A 710 42.54 -33.22 -16.48
CA GLY A 710 43.30 -34.30 -17.00
C GLY A 710 43.13 -35.65 -16.26
N TYR A 711 43.57 -36.71 -16.92
CA TYR A 711 43.64 -38.08 -16.37
C TYR A 711 45.06 -38.49 -16.02
N ALA A 712 45.21 -39.25 -14.92
CA ALA A 712 46.45 -39.91 -14.56
C ALA A 712 46.23 -41.35 -14.14
N GLU A 713 46.96 -42.27 -14.72
CA GLU A 713 46.94 -43.71 -14.36
C GLU A 713 47.99 -44.00 -13.29
N ILE A 714 47.60 -44.76 -12.24
CA ILE A 714 48.51 -45.11 -11.16
C ILE A 714 49.33 -46.32 -11.58
N LYS A 715 50.64 -46.14 -11.75
CA LYS A 715 51.57 -47.18 -12.14
C LYS A 715 52.22 -47.87 -10.93
N GLN A 716 52.48 -47.12 -9.88
CA GLN A 716 53.15 -47.64 -8.65
C GLN A 716 52.64 -46.91 -7.42
N VAL A 717 52.64 -47.57 -6.25
CA VAL A 717 52.27 -46.97 -4.96
C VAL A 717 53.45 -47.00 -4.02
N PHE A 718 53.91 -45.84 -3.56
CA PHE A 718 55.02 -45.70 -2.62
C PHE A 718 54.51 -45.38 -1.22
N ASN A 719 55.06 -46.08 -0.22
CA ASN A 719 54.71 -45.85 1.18
C ASN A 719 55.86 -45.09 1.83
N ILE A 720 55.72 -43.82 2.10
CA ILE A 720 56.79 -42.95 2.68
C ILE A 720 56.44 -42.66 4.15
N THR A 721 57.35 -42.97 5.05
CA THR A 721 57.19 -42.96 6.51
C THR A 721 56.67 -41.65 7.11
N ASN A 722 56.91 -40.50 6.43
CA ASN A 722 56.47 -39.15 6.91
C ASN A 722 55.35 -38.48 6.10
N HIS A 723 54.97 -39.00 4.94
CA HIS A 723 54.01 -38.38 4.03
C HIS A 723 52.84 -39.28 3.67
N GLY A 724 52.78 -40.52 4.17
CA GLY A 724 51.72 -41.49 3.83
C GLY A 724 51.97 -42.18 2.49
N LYS A 725 50.88 -42.69 1.86
CA LYS A 725 50.97 -43.34 0.56
C LYS A 725 50.98 -42.27 -0.53
N ILE A 726 51.94 -42.31 -1.44
CA ILE A 726 52.06 -41.48 -2.63
C ILE A 726 51.83 -42.37 -3.86
N ALA A 727 50.92 -41.97 -4.72
CA ALA A 727 50.62 -42.59 -5.99
C ALA A 727 51.65 -42.13 -7.04
N GLY A 728 52.44 -43.06 -7.58
CA GLY A 728 53.25 -42.82 -8.78
C GLY A 728 52.37 -42.95 -10.02
N CYS A 729 52.05 -41.84 -10.64
CA CYS A 729 51.09 -41.75 -11.71
C CYS A 729 51.73 -41.32 -13.00
N PHE A 730 51.15 -41.74 -14.09
CA PHE A 730 51.51 -41.31 -15.46
C PHE A 730 50.32 -40.51 -16.02
N VAL A 731 50.56 -39.25 -16.47
CA VAL A 731 49.52 -38.38 -17.01
C VAL A 731 49.15 -38.86 -18.40
N THR A 732 47.95 -39.40 -18.55
CA THR A 732 47.43 -39.95 -19.81
C THR A 732 46.71 -38.93 -20.68
N GLU A 733 46.19 -37.85 -20.10
CA GLU A 733 45.51 -36.79 -20.82
C GLU A 733 45.52 -35.49 -19.99
N GLY A 734 45.64 -34.35 -20.65
CA GLY A 734 45.54 -33.01 -20.06
C GLY A 734 46.76 -32.55 -19.23
N VAL A 735 46.52 -31.78 -18.19
CA VAL A 735 47.53 -31.20 -17.30
C VAL A 735 47.05 -31.28 -15.86
N ILE A 736 47.83 -31.85 -14.97
CA ILE A 736 47.48 -31.96 -13.56
C ILE A 736 48.11 -30.78 -12.78
N LYS A 737 47.30 -30.08 -12.01
CA LYS A 737 47.73 -28.95 -11.16
C LYS A 737 47.75 -29.37 -9.69
N ARG A 738 48.68 -28.78 -8.92
CA ARG A 738 48.70 -28.97 -7.48
C ARG A 738 47.44 -28.34 -6.84
N GLY A 739 46.80 -29.09 -5.92
CA GLY A 739 45.61 -28.60 -5.18
C GLY A 739 44.29 -28.76 -5.97
N CYS A 740 44.29 -29.33 -7.17
CA CYS A 740 43.07 -29.67 -7.87
C CYS A 740 42.26 -30.74 -7.12
N SER A 741 40.97 -30.81 -7.35
CA SER A 741 40.10 -31.88 -6.90
C SER A 741 40.31 -33.09 -7.81
N PHE A 742 40.23 -34.31 -7.25
CA PHE A 742 40.36 -35.54 -8.00
C PHE A 742 39.28 -36.55 -7.67
N ARG A 743 38.91 -37.38 -8.64
CA ARG A 743 38.10 -38.57 -8.47
C ARG A 743 38.97 -39.78 -8.78
N LEU A 744 38.98 -40.73 -7.86
CA LEU A 744 39.68 -42.00 -8.05
C LEU A 744 38.71 -43.00 -8.71
N LEU A 745 39.04 -43.42 -9.92
CA LEU A 745 38.27 -44.38 -10.69
C LEU A 745 38.92 -45.75 -10.59
N ARG A 746 38.19 -46.78 -10.17
CA ARG A 746 38.56 -48.18 -10.17
C ARG A 746 37.57 -48.95 -11.05
N GLU A 747 38.01 -49.53 -12.12
CA GLU A 747 37.18 -50.21 -13.11
C GLU A 747 36.01 -49.31 -13.62
N ASN A 748 36.31 -48.06 -13.91
CA ASN A 748 35.38 -47.00 -14.30
C ASN A 748 34.32 -46.65 -13.24
N THR A 749 34.48 -47.07 -11.98
CA THR A 749 33.60 -46.66 -10.87
C THR A 749 34.33 -45.68 -9.95
N VAL A 750 33.65 -44.63 -9.53
CA VAL A 750 34.20 -43.63 -8.58
C VAL A 750 34.29 -44.26 -7.19
N VAL A 751 35.50 -44.41 -6.68
CA VAL A 751 35.75 -44.98 -5.35
C VAL A 751 35.94 -43.92 -4.29
N HIS A 752 36.57 -42.79 -4.64
CA HIS A 752 36.84 -41.71 -3.73
C HIS A 752 36.95 -40.40 -4.49
N GLU A 753 36.53 -39.33 -3.82
CA GLU A 753 36.67 -37.94 -4.25
C GLU A 753 37.37 -37.12 -3.17
N GLY A 754 38.33 -36.28 -3.55
CA GLY A 754 39.11 -35.52 -2.60
C GLY A 754 39.98 -34.43 -3.26
N LYS A 755 40.84 -33.82 -2.47
CA LYS A 755 41.80 -32.81 -2.94
C LYS A 755 43.22 -33.39 -3.00
N LEU A 756 43.97 -32.99 -4.04
CA LEU A 756 45.36 -33.32 -4.19
C LEU A 756 46.23 -32.54 -3.22
N LYS A 757 46.85 -33.24 -2.26
CA LYS A 757 47.70 -32.60 -1.21
C LYS A 757 49.04 -32.18 -1.76
N THR A 758 49.78 -33.09 -2.42
CA THR A 758 51.10 -32.84 -2.97
C THR A 758 51.21 -33.37 -4.38
N LEU A 759 51.89 -32.58 -5.24
CA LEU A 759 52.26 -32.97 -6.61
C LEU A 759 53.77 -32.86 -6.72
N GLN A 760 54.46 -34.00 -6.97
CA GLN A 760 55.89 -34.08 -7.03
C GLN A 760 56.33 -34.68 -8.35
N ARG A 761 57.48 -34.27 -8.86
CA ARG A 761 58.14 -34.90 -9.98
C ARG A 761 59.58 -35.25 -9.56
N PHE A 762 59.89 -36.54 -9.54
CA PHE A 762 61.11 -37.08 -8.89
C PHE A 762 61.16 -36.78 -7.40
N LYS A 763 61.86 -35.74 -6.96
CA LYS A 763 61.98 -35.33 -5.56
C LYS A 763 61.47 -33.88 -5.32
N ASP A 764 61.18 -33.15 -6.39
CA ASP A 764 60.83 -31.72 -6.33
C ASP A 764 59.30 -31.52 -6.41
N GLU A 765 58.76 -30.64 -5.59
CA GLU A 765 57.36 -30.19 -5.69
C GLU A 765 57.18 -29.32 -6.93
N VAL A 766 56.19 -29.64 -7.78
CA VAL A 766 55.86 -28.94 -9.01
C VAL A 766 54.45 -28.39 -8.96
N LYS A 767 54.21 -27.28 -9.67
CA LYS A 767 52.92 -26.65 -9.73
C LYS A 767 51.96 -27.37 -10.70
N ASP A 768 52.51 -27.83 -11.83
CA ASP A 768 51.77 -28.50 -12.88
C ASP A 768 52.59 -29.62 -13.53
N VAL A 769 51.92 -30.64 -14.00
CA VAL A 769 52.52 -31.77 -14.76
C VAL A 769 51.71 -31.98 -16.02
N LYS A 770 52.39 -31.97 -17.18
CA LYS A 770 51.75 -32.09 -18.51
C LYS A 770 51.62 -33.55 -18.94
N PHE A 771 50.80 -33.79 -19.96
CA PHE A 771 50.61 -35.05 -20.65
C PHE A 771 51.96 -35.77 -20.95
N GLY A 772 51.97 -37.08 -20.76
CA GLY A 772 53.12 -37.91 -21.07
C GLY A 772 54.25 -37.91 -19.99
N LEU A 773 54.03 -37.27 -18.86
CA LEU A 773 55.04 -37.18 -17.79
C LEU A 773 54.62 -38.00 -16.58
N GLU A 774 55.61 -38.53 -15.86
CA GLU A 774 55.40 -39.20 -14.57
C GLU A 774 55.39 -38.20 -13.44
N CYS A 775 54.54 -38.46 -12.46
CA CYS A 775 54.43 -37.64 -11.24
C CYS A 775 54.05 -38.48 -10.01
N GLY A 776 54.40 -37.98 -8.85
CA GLY A 776 53.97 -38.52 -7.55
C GLY A 776 52.83 -37.66 -6.98
N MET A 777 51.70 -38.24 -6.69
CA MET A 777 50.53 -37.58 -6.16
C MET A 777 50.24 -38.03 -4.73
N GLY A 778 50.20 -37.11 -3.80
CA GLY A 778 49.78 -37.40 -2.43
C GLY A 778 48.33 -36.98 -2.23
N LEU A 779 47.47 -37.88 -1.85
CA LEU A 779 46.05 -37.68 -1.63
C LEU A 779 45.75 -37.19 -0.21
N GLU A 780 44.74 -36.35 -0.06
CA GLU A 780 44.31 -35.94 1.24
C GLU A 780 43.28 -36.93 1.82
N ASN A 781 43.54 -37.44 3.02
CA ASN A 781 42.66 -38.34 3.79
C ASN A 781 42.30 -39.68 3.16
N TYR A 782 43.05 -40.16 2.14
CA TYR A 782 42.76 -41.45 1.50
C TYR A 782 44.04 -42.29 1.33
N SER A 783 43.97 -43.59 1.67
CA SER A 783 45.14 -44.49 1.71
C SER A 783 44.94 -45.82 0.93
N ASP A 784 43.72 -46.16 0.45
CA ASP A 784 43.49 -47.41 -0.32
C ASP A 784 43.69 -47.21 -1.83
N ILE A 785 44.92 -46.87 -2.21
CA ILE A 785 45.34 -46.66 -3.59
C ILE A 785 45.88 -48.00 -4.14
N LYS A 786 45.44 -48.40 -5.34
CA LYS A 786 45.90 -49.58 -6.05
C LYS A 786 46.54 -49.27 -7.39
N VAL A 787 47.39 -50.12 -7.86
CA VAL A 787 47.98 -50.03 -9.19
C VAL A 787 46.87 -50.33 -10.23
N GLY A 788 46.76 -49.49 -11.27
CA GLY A 788 45.73 -49.56 -12.30
C GLY A 788 44.50 -48.69 -12.02
N ASP A 789 44.43 -48.02 -10.85
CA ASP A 789 43.39 -47.01 -10.65
C ASP A 789 43.68 -45.75 -11.53
N VAL A 790 42.64 -45.10 -12.01
CA VAL A 790 42.72 -43.85 -12.81
C VAL A 790 42.25 -42.69 -11.96
N MET A 791 43.03 -41.63 -11.95
CA MET A 791 42.68 -40.38 -11.30
C MET A 791 42.18 -39.37 -12.33
N GLU A 792 40.93 -38.95 -12.20
CA GLU A 792 40.33 -37.84 -12.92
C GLU A 792 40.54 -36.57 -12.11
N CYS A 793 41.27 -35.62 -12.68
CA CYS A 793 41.53 -34.34 -12.03
C CYS A 793 40.65 -33.24 -12.62
N PHE A 794 40.00 -32.44 -11.75
CA PHE A 794 39.13 -31.33 -12.13
C PHE A 794 39.36 -30.13 -11.24
N GLU A 795 39.01 -28.95 -11.76
CA GLU A 795 39.04 -27.69 -11.03
C GLU A 795 37.59 -27.21 -10.84
N VAL A 796 37.23 -26.89 -9.61
CA VAL A 796 35.91 -26.38 -9.32
C VAL A 796 35.95 -24.86 -9.46
N LYS A 797 35.26 -24.37 -10.46
CA LYS A 797 35.11 -22.90 -10.66
C LYS A 797 33.77 -22.44 -10.09
N GLU A 798 33.84 -21.44 -9.29
CA GLU A 798 32.62 -20.72 -8.78
C GLU A 798 32.13 -19.76 -9.85
N ILE A 799 30.98 -20.03 -10.44
CA ILE A 799 30.32 -19.13 -11.39
C ILE A 799 29.22 -18.41 -10.65
N LYS A 800 29.29 -17.08 -10.64
CA LYS A 800 28.21 -16.28 -10.09
C LYS A 800 26.92 -16.51 -10.87
N LYS A 801 25.88 -16.90 -10.17
CA LYS A 801 24.56 -17.08 -10.75
C LYS A 801 23.95 -15.73 -11.04
N THR A 802 23.45 -15.53 -12.25
CA THR A 802 22.69 -14.33 -12.67
C THR A 802 21.24 -14.72 -12.86
N LEU A 803 20.33 -13.96 -12.23
CA LEU A 803 18.87 -14.11 -12.37
C LEU A 803 18.39 -13.75 -13.78
#